data_0ca12cb7f23b22ba825681f03720d1dc
#
_entry.id   0ca12cb7f23b22ba825681f03720d1dc
#
_cell.length_a   1.000
_cell.length_b   1.000
_cell.length_c   1.000
_cell.angle_alpha   90.00
_cell.angle_beta   90.00
_cell.angle_gamma   90.00
#
_symmetry.space_group_name_H-M   'P 1'
#
loop_
_entity.id
_entity.type
_entity.pdbx_description
1 polymer ?
#
loop_
_entity_poly.entity_id
_entity_poly.type
_entity_poly.pdbx_seq_one_letter_code
_entity_poly.pdbx_strand_id
1 'polypeptide(L)'
;MTEQPQYCSTRVEYKVSLQGAIASAWRLLHIRLLAILVILVMCSLSSFAYSVLTHEEIVDLLWKDEIRPLLLKRFPALTEEQITEAHAYAYGGAVIQDLGYYPFGSKQFSDLAHYVRSGDFIRELLLESQDANEYAFAMGALAHYASDIAGHPAVNQAVAIEYPKLRAKFGNSVKYAEDKTAHIKTEFGFDMVQVAKSRYASKQYHDFIGFQVSLPLLERVFPVVYGVELKDVLPRENLTISSYRYSVSQLIPEMTQVALRTHKKDMMREEPSFSKRKFLYRLSRSDYEKNWGKEYTKPGFGARVLSVFMHYMPKIGPFKAMAFKSPTPKTEEMYFKSINTSVDQYRAYLEELRRNSLELSNTDFDTGKKTQAAEYTLTDDTYEKLLAKLSERKFDRTSPELRQNILDFYSDLSAPFETKKDNVRWQSVLTELDQLKALTLVPAGADSPAQPVAPGVALAPVEVTGKHFDRVLIIVLENQNYSSAMKDPFLAQLAETGASFSNFRALIHPSYANYLAMVSGSLFGVRSNAQITLPDDNSHRTIADLLDWKNYAEDYPSEPQPFLGDRGKYVRKHVPFLSFAKIQRESFANVVPVSTRDPHNRFVSDVEDFRSDPKKHPLPRYMFYSPNVDDDGHDPVLQPGRGLKKASSWLNNFLKDSFPLDEKTKGTLVIVTFDESEYFEKTERIYTVFLGNMVKPGEITKTYTHYSVLRTIEDNFGLLPLNSGDSNAEPVTGVWK
;
A
#
# COMPACT_ATOMS: atom_id res chain seq x y z
N MET A 1 62.04 16.92 57.83
CA MET A 1 61.39 15.62 57.71
C MET A 1 59.91 15.87 57.41
N THR A 2 59.55 15.91 56.20
CA THR A 2 58.16 16.05 55.68
C THR A 2 58.06 15.28 54.39
N GLU A 3 57.43 14.09 54.45
CA GLU A 3 57.12 13.26 53.34
C GLU A 3 55.94 13.84 52.52
N GLN A 4 56.09 13.98 51.22
CA GLN A 4 55.00 14.24 50.30
C GLN A 4 54.50 12.91 49.69
N PRO A 5 53.18 12.69 49.54
CA PRO A 5 52.67 11.51 48.82
C PRO A 5 52.73 11.72 47.32
N GLN A 6 53.34 10.74 46.61
CA GLN A 6 53.32 10.61 45.16
C GLN A 6 51.91 10.24 44.63
N TYR A 7 51.33 11.08 43.83
CA TYR A 7 50.19 10.73 42.99
C TYR A 7 50.64 9.98 41.74
N CYS A 8 50.27 8.69 41.65
CA CYS A 8 50.45 7.89 40.44
C CYS A 8 49.22 8.12 39.53
N SER A 9 49.40 8.92 38.46
CA SER A 9 48.38 9.06 37.43
C SER A 9 48.59 8.03 36.31
N THR A 10 47.81 6.97 36.33
CA THR A 10 47.73 6.05 35.17
C THR A 10 46.86 6.64 34.09
N ARG A 11 47.49 7.29 33.12
CA ARG A 11 46.85 7.67 31.87
C ARG A 11 46.78 6.42 30.97
N VAL A 12 45.57 5.84 30.84
CA VAL A 12 45.30 4.84 29.81
C VAL A 12 45.15 5.58 28.48
N GLU A 13 46.18 5.58 27.67
CA GLU A 13 46.14 6.05 26.27
C GLU A 13 45.41 5.01 25.43
N TYR A 14 44.17 5.28 25.03
CA TYR A 14 43.50 4.57 23.93
C TYR A 14 44.14 4.98 22.61
N LYS A 15 45.19 4.29 22.20
CA LYS A 15 45.61 4.27 20.80
C LYS A 15 44.59 3.45 20.01
N VAL A 16 43.47 4.08 19.58
CA VAL A 16 42.69 3.55 18.47
C VAL A 16 43.57 3.67 17.24
N SER A 17 44.08 2.55 16.75
CA SER A 17 44.96 2.54 15.58
C SER A 17 44.13 3.04 14.40
N LEU A 18 44.57 4.16 13.81
CA LEU A 18 43.97 4.78 12.61
C LEU A 18 43.84 3.76 11.46
N GLN A 19 44.72 2.75 11.43
CA GLN A 19 44.68 1.63 10.49
C GLN A 19 43.48 0.72 10.68
N GLY A 20 43.03 0.46 11.91
CA GLY A 20 41.82 -0.34 12.20
C GLY A 20 40.52 0.37 11.78
N ALA A 21 40.46 1.69 11.99
CA ALA A 21 39.32 2.49 11.54
C ALA A 21 39.25 2.61 10.01
N ILE A 22 40.37 2.78 9.36
CA ILE A 22 40.48 2.79 7.88
C ILE A 22 40.11 1.41 7.32
N ALA A 23 40.60 0.31 7.87
CA ALA A 23 40.28 -1.06 7.43
C ALA A 23 38.77 -1.37 7.60
N SER A 24 38.14 -0.92 8.69
CA SER A 24 36.69 -1.07 8.90
C SER A 24 35.88 -0.22 7.92
N ALA A 25 36.28 1.02 7.66
CA ALA A 25 35.66 1.88 6.65
C ALA A 25 35.79 1.30 5.22
N TRP A 26 36.94 0.72 4.88
CA TRP A 26 37.17 0.03 3.61
C TRP A 26 36.34 -1.25 3.48
N ARG A 27 36.19 -2.06 4.54
CA ARG A 27 35.31 -3.23 4.54
C ARG A 27 33.83 -2.84 4.37
N LEU A 28 33.36 -1.82 5.09
CA LEU A 28 32.00 -1.29 4.94
C LEU A 28 31.75 -0.72 3.55
N LEU A 29 32.74 -0.05 2.96
CA LEU A 29 32.67 0.46 1.60
C LEU A 29 32.61 -0.70 0.58
N HIS A 30 33.42 -1.75 0.75
CA HIS A 30 33.38 -2.93 -0.11
C HIS A 30 32.06 -3.71 0.01
N ILE A 31 31.49 -3.86 1.22
CA ILE A 31 30.21 -4.51 1.42
C ILE A 31 29.09 -3.68 0.78
N ARG A 32 29.12 -2.36 0.92
CA ARG A 32 28.16 -1.47 0.25
C ARG A 32 28.31 -1.48 -1.27
N LEU A 33 29.55 -1.48 -1.78
CA LEU A 33 29.82 -1.60 -3.22
C LEU A 33 29.42 -2.98 -3.76
N LEU A 34 29.64 -4.05 -3.01
CA LEU A 34 29.21 -5.40 -3.38
C LEU A 34 27.68 -5.52 -3.34
N ALA A 35 27.02 -4.94 -2.34
CA ALA A 35 25.56 -4.89 -2.26
C ALA A 35 24.97 -4.07 -3.41
N ILE A 36 25.56 -2.91 -3.73
CA ILE A 36 25.18 -2.10 -4.89
C ILE A 36 25.43 -2.89 -6.19
N LEU A 37 26.55 -3.58 -6.32
CA LEU A 37 26.86 -4.40 -7.48
C LEU A 37 25.87 -5.58 -7.63
N VAL A 38 25.53 -6.24 -6.53
CA VAL A 38 24.51 -7.31 -6.51
C VAL A 38 23.13 -6.77 -6.88
N ILE A 39 22.74 -5.62 -6.33
CA ILE A 39 21.49 -4.93 -6.69
C ILE A 39 21.52 -4.54 -8.18
N LEU A 40 22.64 -4.06 -8.68
CA LEU A 40 22.84 -3.66 -10.07
C LEU A 40 22.87 -4.85 -11.05
N VAL A 41 23.39 -5.99 -10.63
CA VAL A 41 23.37 -7.24 -11.44
C VAL A 41 21.99 -7.88 -11.45
N MET A 42 21.20 -7.67 -10.38
CA MET A 42 19.82 -8.16 -10.30
C MET A 42 18.81 -7.25 -11.03
N CYS A 43 19.18 -6.02 -11.41
CA CYS A 43 18.33 -5.09 -12.14
C CYS A 43 18.40 -5.37 -13.64
N SER A 44 17.60 -6.27 -14.16
CA SER A 44 17.21 -6.25 -15.56
C SER A 44 16.28 -5.06 -15.78
N LEU A 45 16.80 -3.94 -16.29
CA LEU A 45 15.98 -2.83 -16.77
C LEU A 45 15.11 -3.35 -17.92
N SER A 46 13.82 -3.30 -17.73
CA SER A 46 12.80 -3.65 -18.70
C SER A 46 11.98 -2.40 -19.01
N SER A 47 11.39 -2.41 -20.08
CA SER A 47 10.47 -1.59 -20.85
C SER A 47 9.78 -0.38 -20.20
N PHE A 48 9.87 0.75 -20.90
CA PHE A 48 8.99 1.92 -20.70
C PHE A 48 8.66 2.50 -22.08
N ALA A 49 7.42 2.89 -22.37
CA ALA A 49 7.08 3.64 -23.60
C ALA A 49 7.58 5.07 -23.52
N TYR A 50 7.44 5.61 -22.33
CA TYR A 50 8.13 6.80 -21.88
C TYR A 50 8.91 6.44 -20.63
N SER A 51 9.98 7.18 -20.36
CA SER A 51 10.64 7.06 -19.06
C SER A 51 9.82 7.81 -18.00
N VAL A 52 10.13 7.58 -16.73
CA VAL A 52 9.40 8.08 -15.55
C VAL A 52 9.08 9.57 -15.62
N LEU A 53 9.99 10.39 -16.11
CA LEU A 53 9.82 11.85 -16.17
C LEU A 53 8.65 12.28 -17.06
N THR A 54 8.47 11.62 -18.19
CA THR A 54 7.36 11.95 -19.11
C THR A 54 6.01 11.59 -18.49
N HIS A 55 5.89 10.48 -17.76
CA HIS A 55 4.67 10.12 -17.06
C HIS A 55 4.32 11.10 -15.94
N GLU A 56 5.34 11.58 -15.20
CA GLU A 56 5.15 12.64 -14.20
C GLU A 56 4.71 13.96 -14.83
N GLU A 57 5.36 14.32 -15.96
CA GLU A 57 5.03 15.55 -16.70
C GLU A 57 3.55 15.58 -17.10
N ILE A 58 3.02 14.46 -17.60
CA ILE A 58 1.62 14.36 -18.02
C ILE A 58 0.66 14.54 -16.83
N VAL A 59 0.99 13.99 -15.66
CA VAL A 59 0.22 14.20 -14.44
C VAL A 59 0.28 15.68 -14.02
N ASP A 60 1.48 16.29 -13.99
CA ASP A 60 1.67 17.66 -13.55
C ASP A 60 0.96 18.67 -14.46
N LEU A 61 1.00 18.44 -15.77
CA LEU A 61 0.32 19.33 -16.74
C LEU A 61 -1.20 19.40 -16.51
N LEU A 62 -1.82 18.33 -16.00
CA LEU A 62 -3.26 18.27 -15.77
C LEU A 62 -3.64 18.29 -14.27
N TRP A 63 -2.67 18.28 -13.36
CA TRP A 63 -2.94 18.23 -11.93
C TRP A 63 -3.83 19.35 -11.44
N LYS A 64 -3.41 20.59 -11.70
CA LYS A 64 -4.06 21.77 -11.17
C LYS A 64 -5.48 21.98 -11.69
N ASP A 65 -5.64 21.81 -13.00
CA ASP A 65 -6.84 22.25 -13.70
C ASP A 65 -7.86 21.11 -13.92
N GLU A 66 -7.42 19.83 -13.87
CA GLU A 66 -8.27 18.67 -14.13
C GLU A 66 -8.30 17.66 -12.98
N ILE A 67 -7.13 17.16 -12.52
CA ILE A 67 -7.07 16.03 -11.56
C ILE A 67 -7.48 16.51 -10.16
N ARG A 68 -6.89 17.59 -9.65
CA ARG A 68 -7.21 18.15 -8.35
C ARG A 68 -8.70 18.55 -8.21
N PRO A 69 -9.35 19.19 -9.20
CA PRO A 69 -10.78 19.44 -9.14
C PRO A 69 -11.65 18.18 -9.09
N LEU A 70 -11.29 17.11 -9.81
CA LEU A 70 -11.98 15.83 -9.72
C LEU A 70 -11.82 15.19 -8.34
N LEU A 71 -10.61 15.22 -7.79
CA LEU A 71 -10.31 14.74 -6.45
C LEU A 71 -11.17 15.48 -5.40
N LEU A 72 -11.19 16.82 -5.45
CA LEU A 72 -11.98 17.65 -4.54
C LEU A 72 -13.49 17.53 -4.76
N LYS A 73 -13.95 17.21 -5.96
CA LYS A 73 -15.37 16.92 -6.23
C LYS A 73 -15.82 15.67 -5.47
N ARG A 74 -14.97 14.62 -5.44
CA ARG A 74 -15.27 13.35 -4.75
C ARG A 74 -14.98 13.44 -3.25
N PHE A 75 -13.93 14.19 -2.84
CA PHE A 75 -13.44 14.34 -1.48
C PHE A 75 -13.29 15.83 -1.12
N PRO A 76 -14.37 16.55 -0.83
CA PRO A 76 -14.37 18.02 -0.71
C PRO A 76 -13.68 18.56 0.54
N ALA A 77 -13.42 17.73 1.55
CA ALA A 77 -12.86 18.14 2.84
C ALA A 77 -11.33 17.94 2.96
N LEU A 78 -10.62 17.67 1.85
CA LEU A 78 -9.18 17.46 1.89
C LEU A 78 -8.40 18.72 2.26
N THR A 79 -7.40 18.56 3.14
CA THR A 79 -6.40 19.61 3.41
C THR A 79 -5.36 19.68 2.30
N GLU A 80 -4.55 20.74 2.25
CA GLU A 80 -3.46 20.88 1.27
C GLU A 80 -2.39 19.78 1.45
N GLU A 81 -2.15 19.33 2.69
CA GLU A 81 -1.25 18.21 2.98
C GLU A 81 -1.77 16.90 2.39
N GLN A 82 -3.06 16.62 2.56
CA GLN A 82 -3.72 15.44 1.98
C GLN A 82 -3.75 15.50 0.45
N ILE A 83 -3.95 16.68 -0.14
CA ILE A 83 -3.87 16.89 -1.59
C ILE A 83 -2.45 16.64 -2.09
N THR A 84 -1.44 17.06 -1.33
CA THR A 84 -0.03 16.81 -1.64
C THR A 84 0.31 15.31 -1.57
N GLU A 85 -0.21 14.62 -0.55
CA GLU A 85 -0.07 13.17 -0.43
C GLU A 85 -0.75 12.46 -1.60
N ALA A 86 -1.99 12.82 -1.93
CA ALA A 86 -2.71 12.28 -3.08
C ALA A 86 -1.95 12.49 -4.40
N HIS A 87 -1.25 13.63 -4.57
CA HIS A 87 -0.39 13.87 -5.73
C HIS A 87 0.76 12.85 -5.81
N ALA A 88 1.37 12.48 -4.67
CA ALA A 88 2.38 11.42 -4.63
C ALA A 88 1.81 10.04 -5.04
N TYR A 89 0.55 9.76 -4.72
CA TYR A 89 -0.15 8.58 -5.20
C TYR A 89 -0.45 8.66 -6.70
N ALA A 90 -0.82 9.82 -7.24
CA ALA A 90 -1.00 9.99 -8.67
C ALA A 90 0.31 9.72 -9.45
N TYR A 91 1.45 10.18 -8.95
CA TYR A 91 2.75 9.83 -9.54
C TYR A 91 3.04 8.33 -9.46
N GLY A 92 2.77 7.70 -8.30
CA GLY A 92 2.93 6.25 -8.17
C GLY A 92 2.04 5.47 -9.13
N GLY A 93 0.81 5.92 -9.33
CA GLY A 93 -0.12 5.38 -10.31
C GLY A 93 0.35 5.56 -11.75
N ALA A 94 0.92 6.72 -12.07
CA ALA A 94 1.40 7.04 -13.42
C ALA A 94 2.54 6.14 -13.93
N VAL A 95 3.12 5.30 -13.07
CA VAL A 95 4.17 4.33 -13.44
C VAL A 95 3.87 2.93 -12.91
N ILE A 96 2.65 2.67 -12.42
CA ILE A 96 2.34 1.40 -11.75
C ILE A 96 2.35 0.21 -12.70
N GLN A 97 1.91 0.37 -13.95
CA GLN A 97 1.91 -0.70 -14.93
C GLN A 97 3.32 -1.24 -15.16
N ASP A 98 4.33 -0.41 -14.96
CA ASP A 98 5.75 -0.76 -15.08
C ASP A 98 6.37 -1.40 -13.83
N LEU A 99 5.63 -1.50 -12.72
CA LEU A 99 6.13 -2.01 -11.43
C LEU A 99 6.89 -3.34 -11.55
N GLY A 100 6.42 -4.24 -12.40
CA GLY A 100 7.03 -5.55 -12.61
C GLY A 100 8.41 -5.52 -13.27
N TYR A 101 8.80 -4.41 -13.86
CA TYR A 101 10.10 -4.23 -14.52
C TYR A 101 11.18 -3.73 -13.57
N TYR A 102 10.80 -3.28 -12.37
CA TYR A 102 11.75 -2.85 -11.34
C TYR A 102 12.39 -4.04 -10.60
N PRO A 103 13.49 -3.83 -9.87
CA PRO A 103 14.14 -4.89 -9.11
C PRO A 103 13.15 -5.63 -8.21
N PHE A 104 13.27 -6.96 -8.19
CA PHE A 104 12.39 -7.90 -7.48
C PHE A 104 10.93 -7.94 -8.02
N GLY A 105 10.60 -7.16 -9.05
CA GLY A 105 9.31 -7.18 -9.71
C GLY A 105 9.09 -8.46 -10.54
N SER A 106 7.87 -8.63 -10.98
CA SER A 106 7.47 -9.71 -11.87
C SER A 106 7.05 -9.17 -13.22
N LYS A 107 7.76 -9.58 -14.25
CA LYS A 107 7.41 -9.19 -15.62
C LYS A 107 5.95 -9.52 -15.96
N GLN A 108 5.41 -10.62 -15.42
CA GLN A 108 4.02 -11.02 -15.66
C GLN A 108 3.02 -9.98 -15.14
N PHE A 109 3.32 -9.26 -14.04
CA PHE A 109 2.48 -8.18 -13.55
C PHE A 109 2.35 -7.07 -14.60
N SER A 110 3.50 -6.57 -15.09
CA SER A 110 3.50 -5.51 -16.10
C SER A 110 2.92 -5.98 -17.43
N ASP A 111 3.25 -7.18 -17.88
CA ASP A 111 2.70 -7.73 -19.11
C ASP A 111 1.15 -7.84 -19.04
N LEU A 112 0.58 -8.24 -17.91
CA LEU A 112 -0.87 -8.24 -17.71
C LEU A 112 -1.45 -6.82 -17.81
N ALA A 113 -0.87 -5.86 -17.10
CA ALA A 113 -1.36 -4.49 -17.06
C ALA A 113 -1.27 -3.76 -18.44
N HIS A 114 -0.32 -4.17 -19.29
CA HIS A 114 -0.12 -3.56 -20.61
C HIS A 114 -0.92 -4.23 -21.73
N TYR A 115 -1.14 -5.55 -21.65
CA TYR A 115 -1.59 -6.32 -22.82
C TYR A 115 -2.91 -7.04 -22.62
N VAL A 116 -3.32 -7.31 -21.37
CA VAL A 116 -4.52 -8.09 -21.07
C VAL A 116 -5.49 -7.24 -20.27
N ARG A 117 -6.68 -7.00 -20.81
CA ARG A 117 -7.73 -6.24 -20.10
C ARG A 117 -7.26 -4.89 -19.54
N SER A 118 -6.38 -4.22 -20.28
CA SER A 118 -5.71 -2.99 -19.83
C SER A 118 -6.70 -1.86 -19.47
N GLY A 119 -7.76 -1.67 -20.27
CA GLY A 119 -8.83 -0.71 -19.98
C GLY A 119 -9.68 -1.12 -18.78
N ASP A 120 -10.00 -2.41 -18.65
CA ASP A 120 -10.72 -2.95 -17.49
C ASP A 120 -9.93 -2.75 -16.21
N PHE A 121 -8.61 -2.96 -16.25
CA PHE A 121 -7.73 -2.74 -15.09
C PHE A 121 -7.82 -1.30 -14.56
N ILE A 122 -7.75 -0.32 -15.44
CA ILE A 122 -7.88 1.09 -15.05
C ILE A 122 -9.28 1.41 -14.54
N ARG A 123 -10.31 0.89 -15.21
CA ARG A 123 -11.69 1.08 -14.78
C ARG A 123 -11.91 0.54 -13.38
N GLU A 124 -11.45 -0.68 -13.08
CA GLU A 124 -11.59 -1.28 -11.76
C GLU A 124 -10.78 -0.54 -10.69
N LEU A 125 -9.56 -0.02 -11.01
CA LEU A 125 -8.84 0.86 -10.09
C LEU A 125 -9.66 2.10 -9.70
N LEU A 126 -10.34 2.73 -10.66
CA LEU A 126 -11.18 3.91 -10.40
C LEU A 126 -12.45 3.57 -9.59
N LEU A 127 -13.08 2.42 -9.88
CA LEU A 127 -14.30 1.96 -9.22
C LEU A 127 -14.02 1.53 -7.76
N GLU A 128 -12.96 0.74 -7.56
CA GLU A 128 -12.58 0.19 -6.27
C GLU A 128 -11.83 1.18 -5.34
N SER A 129 -11.57 2.40 -5.82
CA SER A 129 -10.92 3.45 -5.03
C SER A 129 -11.82 3.91 -3.88
N GLN A 130 -11.35 3.75 -2.64
CA GLN A 130 -12.10 4.02 -1.43
C GLN A 130 -11.77 5.39 -0.81
N ASP A 131 -10.57 5.91 -1.05
CA ASP A 131 -10.12 7.19 -0.51
C ASP A 131 -9.48 8.08 -1.58
N ALA A 132 -9.06 9.27 -1.17
CA ALA A 132 -8.46 10.26 -2.06
C ALA A 132 -7.12 9.81 -2.64
N ASN A 133 -6.34 9.04 -1.89
CA ASN A 133 -5.03 8.53 -2.30
C ASN A 133 -5.20 7.43 -3.35
N GLU A 134 -6.11 6.51 -3.12
CA GLU A 134 -6.46 5.45 -4.06
C GLU A 134 -7.04 6.03 -5.35
N TYR A 135 -7.93 7.01 -5.23
CA TYR A 135 -8.52 7.66 -6.41
C TYR A 135 -7.49 8.45 -7.21
N ALA A 136 -6.57 9.15 -6.54
CA ALA A 136 -5.47 9.83 -7.19
C ALA A 136 -4.51 8.83 -7.87
N PHE A 137 -4.21 7.71 -7.21
CA PHE A 137 -3.43 6.61 -7.78
C PHE A 137 -4.09 6.03 -9.04
N ALA A 138 -5.39 5.77 -9.01
CA ALA A 138 -6.14 5.30 -10.17
C ALA A 138 -6.16 6.31 -11.32
N MET A 139 -6.30 7.62 -11.02
CA MET A 139 -6.17 8.69 -12.02
C MET A 139 -4.75 8.75 -12.60
N GLY A 140 -3.72 8.51 -11.78
CA GLY A 140 -2.35 8.34 -12.26
C GLY A 140 -2.21 7.15 -13.23
N ALA A 141 -2.78 5.99 -12.89
CA ALA A 141 -2.78 4.82 -13.76
C ALA A 141 -3.53 5.07 -15.09
N LEU A 142 -4.58 5.90 -15.06
CA LEU A 142 -5.26 6.38 -16.28
C LEU A 142 -4.35 7.30 -17.11
N ALA A 143 -3.49 8.12 -16.48
CA ALA A 143 -2.49 8.90 -17.19
C ALA A 143 -1.48 8.01 -17.91
N HIS A 144 -1.00 6.94 -17.26
CA HIS A 144 -0.14 5.95 -17.90
C HIS A 144 -0.82 5.28 -19.10
N TYR A 145 -2.06 4.81 -18.92
CA TYR A 145 -2.86 4.23 -20.02
C TYR A 145 -2.95 5.17 -21.23
N ALA A 146 -3.27 6.44 -21.00
CA ALA A 146 -3.37 7.43 -22.09
C ALA A 146 -2.01 7.72 -22.74
N SER A 147 -0.93 7.74 -21.95
CA SER A 147 0.41 8.05 -22.45
C SER A 147 1.02 6.93 -23.26
N ASP A 148 0.85 5.68 -22.82
CA ASP A 148 1.49 4.55 -23.49
C ASP A 148 0.84 4.18 -24.80
N ILE A 149 -0.46 4.29 -24.90
CA ILE A 149 -1.19 4.08 -26.17
C ILE A 149 -0.67 4.98 -27.29
N ALA A 150 -0.28 6.23 -26.97
CA ALA A 150 0.28 7.17 -27.94
C ALA A 150 1.82 7.08 -28.03
N GLY A 151 2.47 6.77 -26.91
CA GLY A 151 3.92 6.79 -26.72
C GLY A 151 4.63 5.63 -27.40
N HIS A 152 4.24 4.40 -27.13
CA HIS A 152 4.89 3.22 -27.72
C HIS A 152 4.93 3.25 -29.25
N PRO A 153 3.83 3.52 -29.97
CA PRO A 153 3.90 3.65 -31.42
C PRO A 153 4.87 4.73 -31.92
N ALA A 154 5.01 5.85 -31.20
CA ALA A 154 5.95 6.91 -31.55
C ALA A 154 7.40 6.48 -31.28
N VAL A 155 7.67 5.84 -30.14
CA VAL A 155 8.98 5.29 -29.80
C VAL A 155 9.38 4.18 -30.78
N ASN A 156 8.48 3.27 -31.13
CA ASN A 156 8.73 2.23 -32.13
C ASN A 156 9.21 2.80 -33.46
N GLN A 157 8.60 3.89 -33.92
CA GLN A 157 9.01 4.59 -35.13
C GLN A 157 10.33 5.34 -34.95
N ALA A 158 10.56 5.97 -33.77
CA ALA A 158 11.81 6.65 -33.46
C ALA A 158 12.99 5.66 -33.43
N VAL A 159 12.82 4.47 -32.84
CA VAL A 159 13.82 3.39 -32.87
C VAL A 159 14.19 3.01 -34.30
N ALA A 160 13.20 2.86 -35.18
CA ALA A 160 13.46 2.56 -36.57
C ALA A 160 14.28 3.67 -37.29
N ILE A 161 14.05 4.94 -36.95
CA ILE A 161 14.81 6.09 -37.50
C ILE A 161 16.22 6.13 -36.95
N GLU A 162 16.39 5.96 -35.64
CA GLU A 162 17.68 6.11 -34.95
C GLU A 162 18.61 4.89 -35.13
N TYR A 163 18.03 3.71 -35.41
CA TYR A 163 18.77 2.45 -35.60
C TYR A 163 18.54 1.84 -37.00
N PRO A 164 19.21 2.34 -38.07
CA PRO A 164 18.98 1.91 -39.43
C PRO A 164 19.11 0.39 -39.68
N LYS A 165 19.97 -0.30 -38.90
CA LYS A 165 20.12 -1.76 -38.97
C LYS A 165 18.85 -2.49 -38.52
N LEU A 166 18.20 -1.98 -37.47
CA LEU A 166 16.93 -2.52 -36.96
C LEU A 166 15.81 -2.21 -37.93
N ARG A 167 15.79 -1.00 -38.49
CA ARG A 167 14.86 -0.64 -39.56
C ARG A 167 14.97 -1.57 -40.80
N ALA A 168 16.18 -1.92 -41.19
CA ALA A 168 16.40 -2.84 -42.30
C ALA A 168 15.85 -4.26 -42.00
N LYS A 169 15.81 -4.67 -40.76
CA LYS A 169 15.35 -5.98 -40.31
C LYS A 169 13.84 -6.02 -40.04
N PHE A 170 13.30 -5.00 -39.39
CA PHE A 170 11.95 -5.00 -38.85
C PHE A 170 11.01 -3.97 -39.49
N GLY A 171 11.52 -3.12 -40.38
CA GLY A 171 10.71 -2.10 -41.10
C GLY A 171 10.70 -0.75 -40.37
N ASN A 172 9.66 0.06 -40.60
CA ASN A 172 9.57 1.44 -40.14
C ASN A 172 9.07 1.58 -38.67
N SER A 173 8.79 0.48 -38.02
CA SER A 173 8.38 0.40 -36.60
C SER A 173 9.11 -0.79 -35.99
N VAL A 174 9.90 -0.55 -34.96
CA VAL A 174 10.63 -1.59 -34.23
C VAL A 174 10.03 -1.69 -32.83
N LYS A 175 9.27 -2.74 -32.61
CA LYS A 175 8.55 -2.96 -31.36
C LYS A 175 9.51 -3.34 -30.23
N TYR A 176 9.10 -3.14 -29.00
CA TYR A 176 9.91 -3.48 -27.83
C TYR A 176 10.40 -4.93 -27.81
N ALA A 177 9.53 -5.90 -28.14
CA ALA A 177 9.92 -7.31 -28.21
C ALA A 177 11.04 -7.61 -29.22
N GLU A 178 11.18 -6.77 -30.26
CA GLU A 178 12.15 -6.94 -31.35
C GLU A 178 13.56 -6.46 -30.97
N ASP A 179 13.69 -5.34 -30.23
CA ASP A 179 14.96 -4.90 -29.62
C ASP A 179 14.73 -4.03 -28.38
N LYS A 180 14.63 -4.69 -27.23
CA LYS A 180 14.45 -4.06 -25.90
C LYS A 180 15.49 -3.00 -25.58
N THR A 181 16.76 -3.24 -25.99
CA THR A 181 17.87 -2.34 -25.66
C THR A 181 17.79 -1.04 -26.44
N ALA A 182 17.46 -1.09 -27.72
CA ALA A 182 17.28 0.09 -28.54
C ALA A 182 16.07 0.92 -28.06
N HIS A 183 14.98 0.25 -27.72
CA HIS A 183 13.77 0.84 -27.22
C HIS A 183 14.04 1.66 -25.93
N ILE A 184 14.57 1.02 -24.88
CA ILE A 184 14.91 1.68 -23.60
C ILE A 184 15.87 2.85 -23.78
N LYS A 185 16.84 2.73 -24.71
CA LYS A 185 17.80 3.82 -24.99
C LYS A 185 17.14 5.02 -25.64
N THR A 186 16.16 4.80 -26.50
CA THR A 186 15.42 5.86 -27.19
C THR A 186 14.55 6.61 -26.18
N GLU A 187 13.81 5.91 -25.37
CA GLU A 187 12.96 6.47 -24.31
C GLU A 187 13.76 7.29 -23.31
N PHE A 188 14.82 6.71 -22.76
CA PHE A 188 15.72 7.42 -21.84
C PHE A 188 16.38 8.64 -22.52
N GLY A 189 16.67 8.55 -23.82
CA GLY A 189 17.18 9.66 -24.62
C GLY A 189 16.21 10.82 -24.70
N PHE A 190 14.92 10.54 -24.86
CA PHE A 190 13.87 11.58 -24.87
C PHE A 190 13.78 12.30 -23.53
N ASP A 191 13.69 11.60 -22.42
CA ASP A 191 13.68 12.20 -21.09
C ASP A 191 14.93 13.07 -20.85
N MET A 192 16.12 12.56 -21.23
CA MET A 192 17.36 13.31 -21.07
C MET A 192 17.36 14.62 -21.85
N VAL A 193 16.75 14.67 -23.05
CA VAL A 193 16.66 15.88 -23.85
C VAL A 193 15.66 16.86 -23.23
N GLN A 194 14.55 16.40 -22.66
CA GLN A 194 13.61 17.27 -21.93
C GLN A 194 14.31 17.98 -20.78
N VAL A 195 15.01 17.20 -19.95
CA VAL A 195 15.78 17.73 -18.83
C VAL A 195 16.89 18.67 -19.28
N ALA A 196 17.64 18.32 -20.37
CA ALA A 196 18.71 19.13 -20.91
C ALA A 196 18.23 20.49 -21.47
N LYS A 197 17.07 20.49 -22.11
CA LYS A 197 16.45 21.71 -22.70
C LYS A 197 15.63 22.51 -21.68
N SER A 198 15.65 22.10 -20.40
CA SER A 198 14.90 22.76 -19.32
C SER A 198 13.40 22.89 -19.63
N ARG A 199 12.82 21.90 -20.31
CA ARG A 199 11.40 21.86 -20.63
C ARG A 199 10.59 21.26 -19.52
N TYR A 200 11.10 20.19 -18.91
CA TYR A 200 10.53 19.58 -17.73
C TYR A 200 11.63 18.99 -16.82
N ALA A 201 11.50 19.18 -15.54
CA ALA A 201 12.09 18.37 -14.50
C ALA A 201 11.14 18.42 -13.31
N SER A 202 10.64 17.29 -12.90
CA SER A 202 9.70 17.23 -11.80
C SER A 202 10.33 17.74 -10.51
N LYS A 203 9.53 18.35 -9.64
CA LYS A 203 9.94 18.77 -8.29
C LYS A 203 10.48 17.62 -7.46
N GLN A 204 10.14 16.39 -7.81
CA GLN A 204 10.59 15.17 -7.16
C GLN A 204 12.10 14.97 -7.21
N TYR A 205 12.76 15.52 -8.21
CA TYR A 205 14.22 15.55 -8.26
C TYR A 205 14.83 16.56 -7.29
N HIS A 206 14.02 17.41 -6.68
CA HIS A 206 14.49 18.49 -5.83
C HIS A 206 13.89 18.45 -4.42
N ASP A 207 12.58 18.25 -4.30
CA ASP A 207 11.86 18.35 -3.02
C ASP A 207 10.73 17.32 -3.02
N PHE A 208 11.04 16.20 -2.56
CA PHE A 208 10.33 14.97 -2.60
C PHE A 208 8.89 15.02 -2.05
N ILE A 209 7.88 14.91 -2.93
CA ILE A 209 6.53 14.52 -2.55
C ILE A 209 6.43 12.99 -2.47
N GLY A 210 7.26 12.30 -3.22
CA GLY A 210 7.35 10.83 -3.26
C GLY A 210 6.50 10.18 -4.35
N PHE A 211 6.77 8.89 -4.53
CA PHE A 211 5.94 7.96 -5.30
C PHE A 211 5.27 7.02 -4.31
N GLN A 212 3.97 7.04 -4.23
CA GLN A 212 3.20 6.16 -3.36
C GLN A 212 2.44 5.12 -4.17
N VAL A 213 2.39 3.90 -3.66
CA VAL A 213 1.68 2.79 -4.31
C VAL A 213 0.57 2.34 -3.38
N SER A 214 -0.65 2.29 -3.88
CA SER A 214 -1.76 1.69 -3.14
C SER A 214 -1.78 0.18 -3.34
N LEU A 215 -1.04 -0.55 -2.50
CA LEU A 215 -1.05 -2.01 -2.50
C LEU A 215 -2.45 -2.57 -2.21
N PRO A 216 -3.22 -2.04 -1.22
CA PRO A 216 -4.56 -2.56 -0.95
C PRO A 216 -5.51 -2.45 -2.16
N LEU A 217 -5.43 -1.37 -2.94
CA LEU A 217 -6.23 -1.23 -4.15
C LEU A 217 -5.84 -2.26 -5.21
N LEU A 218 -4.53 -2.49 -5.41
CA LEU A 218 -4.05 -3.51 -6.35
C LEU A 218 -4.48 -4.92 -5.93
N GLU A 219 -4.43 -5.25 -4.63
CA GLU A 219 -4.87 -6.54 -4.10
C GLU A 219 -6.37 -6.78 -4.30
N ARG A 220 -7.21 -5.74 -4.24
CA ARG A 220 -8.65 -5.84 -4.53
C ARG A 220 -8.92 -6.01 -6.02
N VAL A 221 -8.24 -5.25 -6.85
CA VAL A 221 -8.51 -5.17 -8.29
C VAL A 221 -8.00 -6.39 -9.07
N PHE A 222 -6.85 -6.94 -8.71
CA PHE A 222 -6.21 -8.04 -9.44
C PHE A 222 -7.10 -9.29 -9.57
N PRO A 223 -7.73 -9.79 -8.50
CA PRO A 223 -8.65 -10.94 -8.59
C PRO A 223 -9.88 -10.66 -9.46
N VAL A 224 -10.39 -9.44 -9.44
CA VAL A 224 -11.56 -9.03 -10.22
C VAL A 224 -11.25 -9.01 -11.72
N VAL A 225 -10.10 -8.43 -12.09
CA VAL A 225 -9.72 -8.25 -13.50
C VAL A 225 -9.13 -9.52 -14.10
N TYR A 226 -8.23 -10.19 -13.38
CA TYR A 226 -7.40 -11.27 -13.92
C TYR A 226 -7.71 -12.65 -13.33
N GLY A 227 -8.60 -12.77 -12.33
CA GLY A 227 -8.93 -14.04 -11.68
C GLY A 227 -7.79 -14.66 -10.88
N VAL A 228 -6.71 -13.92 -10.61
CA VAL A 228 -5.53 -14.35 -9.86
C VAL A 228 -5.21 -13.35 -8.76
N GLU A 229 -4.72 -13.83 -7.62
CA GLU A 229 -4.27 -12.95 -6.55
C GLU A 229 -3.03 -12.15 -6.99
N LEU A 230 -2.89 -10.92 -6.50
CA LEU A 230 -1.70 -10.11 -6.78
C LEU A 230 -0.40 -10.85 -6.42
N LYS A 231 -0.36 -11.54 -5.26
CA LYS A 231 0.78 -12.33 -4.80
C LYS A 231 1.17 -13.50 -5.73
N ASP A 232 0.23 -14.01 -6.55
CA ASP A 232 0.51 -15.09 -7.51
C ASP A 232 1.33 -14.59 -8.70
N VAL A 233 1.23 -13.29 -8.99
CA VAL A 233 2.00 -12.64 -10.06
C VAL A 233 3.09 -11.72 -9.53
N LEU A 234 3.00 -11.27 -8.27
CA LEU A 234 3.97 -10.39 -7.62
C LEU A 234 4.33 -10.92 -6.21
N PRO A 235 5.02 -12.06 -6.09
CA PRO A 235 5.17 -12.78 -4.82
C PRO A 235 6.01 -12.06 -3.75
N ARG A 236 6.63 -10.93 -4.08
CA ARG A 236 7.43 -10.09 -3.17
C ARG A 236 6.97 -8.64 -3.18
N GLU A 237 5.67 -8.42 -3.06
CA GLU A 237 4.99 -7.13 -3.22
C GLU A 237 5.69 -5.98 -2.51
N ASN A 238 5.89 -6.07 -1.19
CA ASN A 238 6.52 -5.03 -0.39
C ASN A 238 7.98 -4.74 -0.82
N LEU A 239 8.73 -5.77 -1.17
CA LEU A 239 10.12 -5.61 -1.63
C LEU A 239 10.15 -4.96 -3.02
N THR A 240 9.25 -5.36 -3.91
CA THR A 240 9.10 -4.77 -5.24
C THR A 240 8.71 -3.30 -5.14
N ILE A 241 7.69 -2.96 -4.35
CA ILE A 241 7.25 -1.58 -4.14
C ILE A 241 8.38 -0.73 -3.54
N SER A 242 9.11 -1.26 -2.55
CA SER A 242 10.24 -0.54 -1.96
C SER A 242 11.35 -0.30 -2.95
N SER A 243 11.69 -1.29 -3.79
CA SER A 243 12.70 -1.16 -4.83
C SER A 243 12.27 -0.21 -5.95
N TYR A 244 11.01 -0.26 -6.34
CA TYR A 244 10.38 0.67 -7.28
C TYR A 244 10.50 2.11 -6.76
N ARG A 245 9.99 2.38 -5.55
CA ARG A 245 10.07 3.71 -4.94
C ARG A 245 11.49 4.21 -4.83
N TYR A 246 12.46 3.37 -4.43
CA TYR A 246 13.88 3.71 -4.41
C TYR A 246 14.41 4.02 -5.81
N SER A 247 14.04 3.23 -6.81
CA SER A 247 14.53 3.41 -8.19
C SER A 247 14.05 4.73 -8.77
N VAL A 248 12.76 5.04 -8.65
CA VAL A 248 12.19 6.27 -9.23
C VAL A 248 12.58 7.54 -8.46
N SER A 249 12.70 7.47 -7.15
CA SER A 249 12.99 8.64 -6.30
C SER A 249 14.48 8.91 -6.06
N GLN A 250 15.35 7.93 -6.24
CA GLN A 250 16.79 8.07 -5.97
C GLN A 250 17.65 7.68 -7.17
N LEU A 251 17.50 6.45 -7.67
CA LEU A 251 18.40 5.90 -8.67
C LEU A 251 18.29 6.59 -10.03
N ILE A 252 17.07 6.76 -10.54
CA ILE A 252 16.82 7.42 -11.85
C ILE A 252 17.25 8.89 -11.83
N PRO A 253 16.94 9.71 -10.81
CA PRO A 253 17.48 11.07 -10.69
C PRO A 253 19.01 11.13 -10.70
N GLU A 254 19.68 10.24 -9.98
CA GLU A 254 21.14 10.17 -9.97
C GLU A 254 21.71 9.77 -11.36
N MET A 255 21.10 8.78 -12.02
CA MET A 255 21.45 8.36 -13.38
C MET A 255 21.26 9.52 -14.38
N THR A 256 20.18 10.28 -14.27
CA THR A 256 19.91 11.46 -15.09
C THR A 256 21.01 12.50 -14.95
N GLN A 257 21.44 12.82 -13.72
CA GLN A 257 22.55 13.75 -13.50
C GLN A 257 23.86 13.27 -14.11
N VAL A 258 24.14 11.97 -14.03
CA VAL A 258 25.34 11.36 -14.65
C VAL A 258 25.27 11.39 -16.17
N ALA A 259 24.11 11.06 -16.75
CA ALA A 259 23.85 11.10 -18.18
C ALA A 259 24.06 12.50 -18.76
N LEU A 260 23.50 13.53 -18.14
CA LEU A 260 23.68 14.93 -18.50
C LEU A 260 25.16 15.36 -18.48
N ARG A 261 25.95 14.87 -17.53
CA ARG A 261 27.40 15.17 -17.46
C ARG A 261 28.18 14.47 -18.58
N THR A 262 27.82 13.21 -18.86
CA THR A 262 28.52 12.37 -19.85
C THR A 262 28.28 12.87 -21.26
N HIS A 263 27.05 13.27 -21.60
CA HIS A 263 26.65 13.74 -22.92
C HIS A 263 26.67 15.27 -23.08
N LYS A 264 27.25 15.98 -22.11
CA LYS A 264 27.29 17.46 -22.11
C LYS A 264 27.79 18.07 -23.42
N LYS A 265 28.85 17.50 -24.02
CA LYS A 265 29.44 18.04 -25.25
C LYS A 265 28.50 17.89 -26.46
N ASP A 266 27.78 16.78 -26.55
CA ASP A 266 26.83 16.53 -27.62
C ASP A 266 25.62 17.44 -27.46
N MET A 267 25.09 17.57 -26.26
CA MET A 267 23.97 18.48 -25.93
C MET A 267 24.32 19.96 -26.15
N MET A 268 25.55 20.38 -25.81
CA MET A 268 25.99 21.76 -26.07
C MET A 268 26.16 22.08 -27.55
N ARG A 269 26.44 21.05 -28.38
CA ARG A 269 26.51 21.22 -29.84
C ARG A 269 25.12 21.38 -30.46
N GLU A 270 24.14 20.67 -29.94
CA GLU A 270 22.75 20.74 -30.40
C GLU A 270 21.99 21.93 -29.83
N GLU A 271 22.29 22.35 -28.61
CA GLU A 271 21.69 23.49 -27.91
C GLU A 271 22.80 24.37 -27.31
N PRO A 272 23.32 25.38 -28.07
CA PRO A 272 24.41 26.24 -27.59
C PRO A 272 24.12 27.04 -26.30
N SER A 273 22.83 27.23 -25.99
CA SER A 273 22.40 27.92 -24.77
C SER A 273 22.44 27.00 -23.53
N PHE A 274 22.72 25.71 -23.68
CA PHE A 274 22.77 24.76 -22.60
C PHE A 274 23.84 25.11 -21.56
N SER A 275 23.42 25.31 -20.33
CA SER A 275 24.29 25.56 -19.18
C SER A 275 23.78 24.78 -17.98
N LYS A 276 24.61 23.88 -17.44
CA LYS A 276 24.32 23.11 -16.24
C LYS A 276 23.86 23.98 -15.06
N ARG A 277 24.46 25.18 -14.91
CA ARG A 277 24.11 26.11 -13.84
C ARG A 277 22.72 26.77 -14.07
N LYS A 278 22.38 27.06 -15.32
CA LYS A 278 21.04 27.56 -15.70
C LYS A 278 19.98 26.45 -15.55
N PHE A 279 20.34 25.23 -15.91
CA PHE A 279 19.48 24.07 -15.82
C PHE A 279 19.05 23.79 -14.37
N LEU A 280 19.98 23.60 -13.45
CA LEU A 280 19.71 23.33 -12.04
C LEU A 280 19.04 24.51 -11.30
N TYR A 281 19.21 25.74 -11.79
CA TYR A 281 18.79 26.96 -11.10
C TYR A 281 17.46 27.54 -11.60
N ARG A 282 17.12 27.43 -12.87
CA ARG A 282 15.87 27.99 -13.42
C ARG A 282 14.65 27.16 -13.15
N LEU A 283 14.78 25.84 -13.15
CA LEU A 283 13.67 24.92 -12.85
C LEU A 283 13.24 24.97 -11.37
N SER A 284 14.21 25.08 -10.47
CA SER A 284 13.93 25.11 -9.04
C SER A 284 13.29 26.40 -8.55
N ARG A 285 13.49 27.53 -9.23
CA ARG A 285 13.17 28.84 -8.66
C ARG A 285 11.87 29.48 -9.13
N SER A 286 11.44 29.25 -10.37
CA SER A 286 10.27 29.96 -10.90
C SER A 286 8.93 29.36 -10.49
N ASP A 287 8.84 28.05 -10.36
CA ASP A 287 7.61 27.35 -10.03
C ASP A 287 7.55 26.90 -8.58
N TYR A 288 8.69 26.53 -8.01
CA TYR A 288 8.78 26.14 -6.60
C TYR A 288 8.55 27.30 -5.63
N GLU A 289 9.22 28.47 -5.84
CA GLU A 289 9.05 29.64 -4.98
C GLU A 289 7.61 30.19 -4.96
N LYS A 290 6.85 29.96 -6.03
CA LYS A 290 5.43 30.35 -6.10
C LYS A 290 4.50 29.44 -5.30
N ASN A 291 4.83 28.17 -5.20
CA ASN A 291 3.88 27.15 -4.70
C ASN A 291 4.31 26.46 -3.40
N TRP A 292 5.61 26.38 -3.03
CA TRP A 292 6.11 25.45 -2.00
C TRP A 292 7.20 25.96 -1.05
N GLY A 293 7.71 27.20 -1.17
CA GLY A 293 8.72 27.77 -0.26
C GLY A 293 10.18 27.82 -0.76
N LYS A 294 11.16 28.17 0.10
CA LYS A 294 12.51 28.63 -0.31
C LYS A 294 13.69 27.70 -0.06
N GLU A 295 13.50 26.45 0.38
CA GLU A 295 14.61 25.58 0.80
C GLU A 295 15.07 24.59 -0.29
N TYR A 296 16.37 24.62 -0.61
CA TYR A 296 17.05 23.78 -1.59
C TYR A 296 18.21 23.00 -0.95
N THR A 297 18.24 21.68 -1.09
CA THR A 297 19.36 20.83 -0.66
C THR A 297 20.30 20.49 -1.82
N LYS A 298 21.58 20.88 -1.70
CA LYS A 298 22.61 20.53 -2.69
C LYS A 298 22.96 19.04 -2.64
N PRO A 299 23.24 18.39 -3.79
CA PRO A 299 23.73 17.00 -3.83
C PRO A 299 24.97 16.82 -2.94
N GLY A 300 24.91 15.85 -2.03
CA GLY A 300 25.96 15.57 -1.09
C GLY A 300 27.26 15.07 -1.76
N PHE A 301 28.35 15.01 -1.00
CA PHE A 301 29.68 14.55 -1.47
C PHE A 301 29.59 13.13 -2.06
N GLY A 302 28.76 12.22 -1.48
CA GLY A 302 28.56 10.85 -1.97
C GLY A 302 28.01 10.79 -3.40
N ALA A 303 27.03 11.64 -3.75
CA ALA A 303 26.47 11.71 -5.10
C ALA A 303 27.51 12.18 -6.15
N ARG A 304 28.46 13.02 -5.74
CA ARG A 304 29.56 13.48 -6.61
C ARG A 304 30.58 12.36 -6.86
N VAL A 305 30.94 11.61 -5.82
CA VAL A 305 31.86 10.45 -5.93
C VAL A 305 31.21 9.37 -6.78
N LEU A 306 29.95 9.05 -6.54
CA LEU A 306 29.19 8.08 -7.33
C LEU A 306 29.12 8.50 -8.81
N SER A 307 28.93 9.78 -9.11
CA SER A 307 28.88 10.26 -10.49
C SER A 307 30.22 10.12 -11.24
N VAL A 308 31.34 10.27 -10.52
CA VAL A 308 32.68 10.05 -11.10
C VAL A 308 32.93 8.57 -11.33
N PHE A 309 32.58 7.72 -10.35
CA PHE A 309 32.69 6.26 -10.47
C PHE A 309 31.83 5.72 -11.63
N MET A 310 30.58 6.19 -11.75
CA MET A 310 29.65 5.81 -12.82
C MET A 310 30.12 6.25 -14.22
N HIS A 311 30.89 7.34 -14.31
CA HIS A 311 31.47 7.79 -15.58
C HIS A 311 32.47 6.78 -16.17
N TYR A 312 33.24 6.09 -15.31
CA TYR A 312 34.26 5.09 -15.72
C TYR A 312 33.71 3.66 -15.75
N MET A 313 32.48 3.42 -15.31
CA MET A 313 31.91 2.09 -15.27
C MET A 313 31.53 1.58 -16.66
N PRO A 314 31.77 0.29 -16.99
CA PRO A 314 31.30 -0.30 -18.25
C PRO A 314 29.78 -0.15 -18.39
N LYS A 315 29.30 0.32 -19.54
CA LYS A 315 27.86 0.49 -19.83
C LYS A 315 27.20 -0.85 -20.17
N ILE A 316 27.17 -1.76 -19.19
CA ILE A 316 26.60 -3.11 -19.27
C ILE A 316 25.48 -3.26 -18.23
N GLY A 317 24.62 -4.26 -18.39
CA GLY A 317 23.46 -4.47 -17.49
C GLY A 317 22.55 -3.25 -17.46
N PRO A 318 22.12 -2.78 -16.27
CA PRO A 318 21.20 -1.65 -16.11
C PRO A 318 21.75 -0.32 -16.68
N PHE A 319 23.08 -0.16 -16.77
CA PHE A 319 23.69 1.05 -17.34
C PHE A 319 23.66 1.11 -18.86
N LYS A 320 23.12 0.11 -19.56
CA LYS A 320 22.97 0.13 -21.02
C LYS A 320 22.13 1.34 -21.49
N ALA A 321 21.13 1.76 -20.73
CA ALA A 321 20.32 2.93 -21.04
C ALA A 321 21.13 4.22 -21.12
N MET A 322 22.18 4.36 -20.29
CA MET A 322 23.08 5.53 -20.31
C MET A 322 23.91 5.66 -21.60
N ALA A 323 23.96 4.63 -22.44
CA ALA A 323 24.53 4.68 -23.77
C ALA A 323 23.48 5.01 -24.83
N PHE A 324 22.55 5.92 -24.50
CA PHE A 324 21.52 6.41 -25.42
C PHE A 324 22.14 7.25 -26.56
N LYS A 325 21.41 7.41 -27.63
CA LYS A 325 21.69 8.40 -28.68
C LYS A 325 20.86 9.63 -28.40
N SER A 326 21.42 10.81 -28.65
CA SER A 326 20.57 12.01 -28.67
C SER A 326 19.52 11.89 -29.77
N PRO A 327 18.25 12.12 -29.45
CA PRO A 327 17.18 12.15 -30.46
C PRO A 327 17.51 13.12 -31.59
N THR A 328 17.17 12.74 -32.82
CA THR A 328 17.25 13.65 -33.97
C THR A 328 16.10 14.69 -33.89
N PRO A 329 16.21 15.84 -34.56
CA PRO A 329 15.10 16.80 -34.60
C PRO A 329 13.78 16.18 -35.03
N LYS A 330 13.81 15.22 -35.95
CA LYS A 330 12.62 14.49 -36.41
C LYS A 330 12.01 13.57 -35.33
N THR A 331 12.84 12.81 -34.63
CA THR A 331 12.36 11.91 -33.55
C THR A 331 11.91 12.69 -32.34
N GLU A 332 12.54 13.83 -32.05
CA GLU A 332 12.11 14.75 -31.02
C GLU A 332 10.75 15.39 -31.34
N GLU A 333 10.51 15.81 -32.61
CA GLU A 333 9.19 16.32 -33.04
C GLU A 333 8.10 15.26 -32.90
N MET A 334 8.40 14.01 -33.25
CA MET A 334 7.47 12.87 -33.08
C MET A 334 7.16 12.63 -31.59
N TYR A 335 8.14 12.71 -30.74
CA TYR A 335 7.98 12.58 -29.30
C TYR A 335 7.06 13.68 -28.74
N PHE A 336 7.29 14.96 -29.08
CA PHE A 336 6.40 16.05 -28.62
C PHE A 336 4.98 15.91 -29.13
N LYS A 337 4.83 15.47 -30.39
CA LYS A 337 3.50 15.19 -30.93
C LYS A 337 2.79 14.10 -30.12
N SER A 338 3.50 13.03 -29.74
CA SER A 338 2.91 11.97 -28.94
C SER A 338 2.56 12.42 -27.51
N ILE A 339 3.38 13.25 -26.85
CA ILE A 339 3.04 13.85 -25.55
C ILE A 339 1.76 14.70 -25.66
N ASN A 340 1.67 15.59 -26.65
CA ASN A 340 0.47 16.40 -26.84
C ASN A 340 -0.77 15.51 -27.05
N THR A 341 -0.63 14.44 -27.84
CA THR A 341 -1.71 13.46 -28.04
C THR A 341 -2.09 12.79 -26.71
N SER A 342 -1.11 12.39 -25.90
CA SER A 342 -1.33 11.77 -24.58
C SER A 342 -2.06 12.72 -23.62
N VAL A 343 -1.63 13.98 -23.56
CA VAL A 343 -2.26 15.01 -22.72
C VAL A 343 -3.70 15.28 -23.15
N ASP A 344 -3.95 15.42 -24.45
CA ASP A 344 -5.30 15.66 -24.97
C ASP A 344 -6.21 14.44 -24.72
N GLN A 345 -5.71 13.23 -24.90
CA GLN A 345 -6.43 12.00 -24.61
C GLN A 345 -6.74 11.86 -23.12
N TYR A 346 -5.75 12.09 -22.27
CA TYR A 346 -5.93 12.02 -20.83
C TYR A 346 -6.94 13.06 -20.33
N ARG A 347 -6.88 14.29 -20.86
CA ARG A 347 -7.89 15.33 -20.55
C ARG A 347 -9.29 14.88 -20.98
N ALA A 348 -9.44 14.26 -22.14
CA ALA A 348 -10.71 13.72 -22.59
C ALA A 348 -11.24 12.66 -21.63
N TYR A 349 -10.41 11.71 -21.20
CA TYR A 349 -10.79 10.69 -20.22
C TYR A 349 -11.16 11.29 -18.85
N LEU A 350 -10.44 12.29 -18.37
CA LEU A 350 -10.79 12.98 -17.12
C LEU A 350 -12.13 13.71 -17.23
N GLU A 351 -12.47 14.27 -18.41
CA GLU A 351 -13.76 14.88 -18.65
C GLU A 351 -14.89 13.86 -18.74
N GLU A 352 -14.66 12.71 -19.36
CA GLU A 352 -15.60 11.58 -19.34
C GLU A 352 -15.80 11.04 -17.94
N LEU A 353 -14.71 10.92 -17.14
CA LEU A 353 -14.78 10.53 -15.72
C LEU A 353 -15.61 11.55 -14.91
N ARG A 354 -15.46 12.84 -15.19
CA ARG A 354 -16.26 13.91 -14.57
C ARG A 354 -17.76 13.77 -14.83
N ARG A 355 -18.12 13.24 -16.02
CA ARG A 355 -19.50 12.99 -16.47
C ARG A 355 -20.03 11.61 -16.10
N ASN A 356 -19.23 10.75 -15.46
CA ASN A 356 -19.52 9.34 -15.19
C ASN A 356 -19.82 8.53 -16.49
N SER A 357 -19.13 8.87 -17.57
CA SER A 357 -19.28 8.24 -18.90
C SER A 357 -17.97 7.68 -19.45
N LEU A 358 -16.98 7.45 -18.58
CA LEU A 358 -15.67 6.94 -18.99
C LEU A 358 -15.79 5.51 -19.52
N GLU A 359 -15.42 5.32 -20.78
CA GLU A 359 -15.29 4.02 -21.42
C GLU A 359 -13.86 3.80 -21.89
N LEU A 360 -13.22 2.74 -21.40
CA LEU A 360 -11.85 2.39 -21.75
C LEU A 360 -11.81 1.09 -22.54
N SER A 361 -11.16 1.12 -23.67
CA SER A 361 -10.93 -0.07 -24.50
C SER A 361 -9.79 -0.90 -23.92
N ASN A 362 -9.87 -2.23 -24.02
CA ASN A 362 -8.73 -3.10 -23.78
C ASN A 362 -7.75 -2.97 -24.96
N THR A 363 -6.70 -2.20 -24.75
CA THR A 363 -5.72 -1.79 -25.75
C THR A 363 -4.37 -2.42 -25.43
N ASP A 364 -3.71 -2.95 -26.45
CA ASP A 364 -2.30 -3.34 -26.39
C ASP A 364 -1.45 -2.07 -26.47
N PHE A 365 -0.69 -1.77 -25.42
CA PHE A 365 0.03 -0.51 -25.34
C PHE A 365 1.14 -0.39 -26.37
N ASP A 366 1.85 -1.49 -26.69
CA ASP A 366 2.96 -1.44 -27.67
C ASP A 366 2.47 -1.15 -29.09
N THR A 367 1.28 -1.63 -29.44
CA THR A 367 0.68 -1.38 -30.75
C THR A 367 -0.20 -0.13 -30.80
N GLY A 368 -0.69 0.32 -29.65
CA GLY A 368 -1.66 1.42 -29.53
C GLY A 368 -3.05 1.07 -30.09
N LYS A 369 -3.37 -0.21 -30.27
CA LYS A 369 -4.60 -0.69 -30.85
C LYS A 369 -5.34 -1.62 -29.89
N LYS A 370 -6.63 -1.87 -30.16
CA LYS A 370 -7.38 -2.89 -29.43
C LYS A 370 -6.62 -4.22 -29.47
N THR A 371 -6.50 -4.85 -28.29
CA THR A 371 -5.80 -6.14 -28.13
C THR A 371 -6.37 -7.20 -29.08
N GLN A 372 -5.51 -7.80 -29.88
CA GLN A 372 -5.84 -8.85 -30.85
C GLN A 372 -4.80 -9.95 -30.87
N ALA A 373 -5.25 -11.15 -31.12
CA ALA A 373 -4.39 -12.33 -31.24
C ALA A 373 -3.40 -12.21 -32.42
N ALA A 374 -2.20 -12.73 -32.21
CA ALA A 374 -1.13 -12.79 -33.18
C ALA A 374 -0.62 -11.44 -33.75
N GLU A 375 -1.03 -10.31 -33.15
CA GLU A 375 -0.53 -8.98 -33.55
C GLU A 375 0.78 -8.63 -32.83
N TYR A 376 0.92 -9.08 -31.57
CA TYR A 376 2.09 -8.83 -30.75
C TYR A 376 2.48 -10.04 -29.91
N THR A 377 3.75 -10.44 -29.98
CA THR A 377 4.24 -11.69 -29.38
C THR A 377 4.13 -11.72 -27.85
N LEU A 378 4.33 -10.58 -27.17
CA LEU A 378 4.20 -10.51 -25.71
C LEU A 378 2.74 -10.61 -25.27
N THR A 379 1.81 -10.11 -26.05
CA THR A 379 0.37 -10.26 -25.80
C THR A 379 -0.04 -11.72 -25.86
N ASP A 380 0.37 -12.43 -26.93
CA ASP A 380 0.11 -13.87 -27.07
C ASP A 380 0.67 -14.67 -25.88
N ASP A 381 1.94 -14.42 -25.53
CA ASP A 381 2.61 -15.06 -24.38
C ASP A 381 1.94 -14.74 -23.04
N THR A 382 1.36 -13.53 -22.90
CA THR A 382 0.71 -13.10 -21.64
C THR A 382 -0.63 -13.78 -21.47
N TYR A 383 -1.45 -13.84 -22.54
CA TYR A 383 -2.71 -14.58 -22.52
C TYR A 383 -2.51 -16.07 -22.24
N GLU A 384 -1.49 -16.70 -22.85
CA GLU A 384 -1.14 -18.09 -22.57
C GLU A 384 -0.83 -18.30 -21.07
N LYS A 385 0.07 -17.48 -20.51
CA LYS A 385 0.45 -17.60 -19.11
C LYS A 385 -0.71 -17.36 -18.14
N LEU A 386 -1.61 -16.43 -18.48
CA LEU A 386 -2.81 -16.20 -17.69
C LEU A 386 -3.74 -17.40 -17.75
N LEU A 387 -4.01 -17.93 -18.96
CA LEU A 387 -4.86 -19.10 -19.17
C LEU A 387 -4.33 -20.31 -18.39
N ALA A 388 -3.02 -20.57 -18.46
CA ALA A 388 -2.37 -21.64 -17.69
C ALA A 388 -2.56 -21.49 -16.18
N LYS A 389 -2.33 -20.27 -15.65
CA LYS A 389 -2.56 -20.00 -14.21
C LYS A 389 -4.01 -20.21 -13.78
N LEU A 390 -4.96 -19.77 -14.58
CA LEU A 390 -6.38 -19.99 -14.30
C LEU A 390 -6.73 -21.49 -14.33
N SER A 391 -6.17 -22.21 -15.30
CA SER A 391 -6.36 -23.68 -15.43
C SER A 391 -5.77 -24.45 -14.24
N GLU A 392 -4.57 -24.10 -13.75
CA GLU A 392 -3.97 -24.66 -12.54
C GLU A 392 -4.90 -24.56 -11.32
N ARG A 393 -5.67 -23.49 -11.25
CA ARG A 393 -6.69 -23.23 -10.21
C ARG A 393 -8.08 -23.73 -10.57
N LYS A 394 -8.21 -24.50 -11.64
CA LYS A 394 -9.51 -25.00 -12.16
C LYS A 394 -10.50 -23.87 -12.45
N PHE A 395 -10.00 -22.69 -12.77
CA PHE A 395 -10.77 -21.49 -13.09
C PHE A 395 -11.70 -21.01 -11.97
N ASP A 396 -11.38 -21.28 -10.70
CA ASP A 396 -12.22 -21.04 -9.52
C ASP A 396 -12.66 -19.60 -9.35
N ARG A 397 -11.90 -18.63 -9.90
CA ARG A 397 -12.17 -17.19 -9.83
C ARG A 397 -12.31 -16.53 -11.21
N THR A 398 -12.62 -17.30 -12.23
CA THR A 398 -12.79 -16.76 -13.58
C THR A 398 -14.18 -16.13 -13.73
N SER A 399 -14.24 -14.80 -13.76
CA SER A 399 -15.50 -14.09 -14.00
C SER A 399 -16.04 -14.33 -15.43
N PRO A 400 -17.35 -14.16 -15.67
CA PRO A 400 -17.93 -14.26 -17.02
C PRO A 400 -17.22 -13.34 -18.02
N GLU A 401 -16.85 -12.12 -17.61
CA GLU A 401 -16.18 -11.12 -18.46
C GLU A 401 -14.75 -11.55 -18.80
N LEU A 402 -14.00 -12.07 -17.82
CA LEU A 402 -12.66 -12.60 -18.04
C LEU A 402 -12.69 -13.83 -18.96
N ARG A 403 -13.64 -14.73 -18.72
CA ARG A 403 -13.85 -15.89 -19.60
C ARG A 403 -14.14 -15.46 -21.03
N GLN A 404 -15.07 -14.52 -21.21
CA GLN A 404 -15.42 -14.03 -22.54
C GLN A 404 -14.24 -13.36 -23.23
N ASN A 405 -13.48 -12.51 -22.50
CA ASN A 405 -12.28 -11.86 -23.03
C ASN A 405 -11.24 -12.88 -23.54
N ILE A 406 -10.97 -13.95 -22.78
CA ILE A 406 -10.05 -15.00 -23.20
C ILE A 406 -10.60 -15.76 -24.44
N LEU A 407 -11.88 -16.09 -24.43
CA LEU A 407 -12.50 -16.79 -25.59
C LEU A 407 -12.53 -15.93 -26.85
N ASP A 408 -12.75 -14.62 -26.71
CA ASP A 408 -12.70 -13.67 -27.83
C ASP A 408 -11.28 -13.55 -28.40
N PHE A 409 -10.26 -13.49 -27.50
CA PHE A 409 -8.86 -13.45 -27.89
C PHE A 409 -8.46 -14.69 -28.71
N TYR A 410 -8.90 -15.88 -28.31
CA TYR A 410 -8.66 -17.15 -29.01
C TYR A 410 -9.77 -17.54 -29.98
N SER A 411 -10.59 -16.59 -30.45
CA SER A 411 -11.73 -16.89 -31.35
C SER A 411 -11.31 -17.43 -32.72
N ASP A 412 -10.19 -16.95 -33.27
CA ASP A 412 -9.57 -17.48 -34.49
C ASP A 412 -8.31 -18.29 -34.16
N LEU A 413 -8.51 -19.58 -33.93
CA LEU A 413 -7.39 -20.51 -33.70
C LEU A 413 -6.52 -20.74 -34.93
N SER A 414 -6.87 -20.22 -36.12
CA SER A 414 -6.01 -20.28 -37.31
C SER A 414 -4.94 -19.20 -37.33
N ALA A 415 -5.11 -18.11 -36.59
CA ALA A 415 -4.16 -17.00 -36.46
C ALA A 415 -2.74 -17.47 -36.12
N PRO A 416 -1.69 -16.78 -36.54
CA PRO A 416 -0.31 -17.22 -36.38
C PRO A 416 0.27 -16.86 -34.98
N PHE A 417 -0.36 -17.39 -33.94
CA PHE A 417 0.14 -17.20 -32.56
C PHE A 417 1.60 -17.60 -32.43
N GLU A 418 2.37 -16.84 -31.66
CA GLU A 418 3.76 -17.16 -31.33
C GLU A 418 3.89 -18.53 -30.66
N THR A 419 2.96 -18.87 -29.78
CA THR A 419 2.87 -20.14 -29.05
C THR A 419 2.82 -21.37 -29.96
N LYS A 420 2.29 -21.22 -31.18
CA LYS A 420 2.23 -22.32 -32.19
C LYS A 420 3.59 -22.81 -32.67
N LYS A 421 4.66 -22.01 -32.46
CA LYS A 421 6.02 -22.44 -32.75
C LYS A 421 6.51 -23.54 -31.79
N ASP A 422 5.87 -23.69 -30.65
CA ASP A 422 6.07 -24.77 -29.69
C ASP A 422 4.81 -25.64 -29.61
N ASN A 423 4.88 -26.81 -30.19
CA ASN A 423 3.73 -27.70 -30.29
C ASN A 423 3.20 -28.18 -28.94
N VAL A 424 4.09 -28.32 -27.93
CA VAL A 424 3.67 -28.76 -26.58
C VAL A 424 2.88 -27.64 -25.89
N ARG A 425 3.40 -26.41 -25.93
CA ARG A 425 2.70 -25.22 -25.39
C ARG A 425 1.34 -25.04 -26.07
N TRP A 426 1.29 -25.14 -27.38
CA TRP A 426 0.04 -24.97 -28.13
C TRP A 426 -1.02 -26.02 -27.77
N GLN A 427 -0.64 -27.29 -27.60
CA GLN A 427 -1.57 -28.35 -27.16
C GLN A 427 -2.09 -28.09 -25.74
N SER A 428 -1.26 -27.53 -24.84
CA SER A 428 -1.72 -27.10 -23.51
C SER A 428 -2.77 -25.99 -23.62
N VAL A 429 -2.53 -24.96 -24.43
CA VAL A 429 -3.50 -23.89 -24.69
C VAL A 429 -4.84 -24.44 -25.18
N LEU A 430 -4.83 -25.37 -26.15
CA LEU A 430 -6.07 -25.97 -26.66
C LEU A 430 -6.83 -26.73 -25.58
N THR A 431 -6.10 -27.49 -24.76
CA THR A 431 -6.69 -28.27 -23.66
C THR A 431 -7.31 -27.35 -22.59
N GLU A 432 -6.59 -26.28 -22.22
CA GLU A 432 -7.04 -25.29 -21.25
C GLU A 432 -8.24 -24.48 -21.75
N LEU A 433 -8.27 -24.14 -23.06
CA LEU A 433 -9.43 -23.49 -23.69
C LEU A 433 -10.66 -24.40 -23.69
N ASP A 434 -10.49 -25.72 -23.93
CA ASP A 434 -11.60 -26.66 -23.88
C ASP A 434 -12.14 -26.80 -22.46
N GLN A 435 -11.26 -26.81 -21.44
CA GLN A 435 -11.66 -26.74 -20.03
C GLN A 435 -12.42 -25.45 -19.74
N LEU A 436 -11.89 -24.28 -20.17
CA LEU A 436 -12.54 -23.00 -20.00
C LEU A 436 -13.93 -22.93 -20.65
N LYS A 437 -14.08 -23.50 -21.86
CA LYS A 437 -15.37 -23.58 -22.56
C LYS A 437 -16.37 -24.47 -21.84
N ALA A 438 -15.90 -25.59 -21.25
CA ALA A 438 -16.73 -26.56 -20.53
C ALA A 438 -17.23 -26.04 -19.17
N LEU A 439 -16.69 -24.91 -18.66
CA LEU A 439 -17.16 -24.34 -17.41
C LEU A 439 -18.63 -23.91 -17.55
N THR A 440 -19.46 -24.52 -16.72
CA THR A 440 -20.79 -23.97 -16.43
C THR A 440 -20.59 -22.83 -15.45
N LEU A 441 -20.42 -21.60 -15.95
CA LEU A 441 -20.37 -20.44 -15.07
C LEU A 441 -21.76 -20.29 -14.45
N VAL A 442 -21.86 -20.58 -13.17
CA VAL A 442 -22.96 -20.06 -12.37
C VAL A 442 -22.76 -18.54 -12.35
N PRO A 443 -23.75 -17.72 -12.75
CA PRO A 443 -23.62 -16.28 -12.70
C PRO A 443 -23.11 -15.88 -11.31
N ALA A 444 -22.15 -14.98 -11.21
CA ALA A 444 -21.70 -14.44 -9.96
C ALA A 444 -22.93 -13.84 -9.23
N GLY A 445 -23.42 -14.53 -8.19
CA GLY A 445 -24.69 -14.23 -7.55
C GLY A 445 -25.60 -15.43 -7.31
N ALA A 446 -25.23 -16.66 -7.73
CA ALA A 446 -26.06 -17.83 -7.57
C ALA A 446 -25.46 -18.90 -6.62
N ASP A 447 -24.54 -18.57 -5.77
CA ASP A 447 -24.06 -19.45 -4.70
C ASP A 447 -24.44 -18.88 -3.33
N SER A 448 -25.62 -18.92 -3.05
CA SER A 448 -26.57 -19.19 -1.95
C SER A 448 -27.89 -18.58 -2.36
N PRO A 449 -29.01 -19.27 -2.25
CA PRO A 449 -30.27 -18.60 -2.36
C PRO A 449 -30.37 -17.63 -1.18
N ALA A 450 -29.94 -16.38 -1.40
CA ALA A 450 -30.46 -15.28 -0.62
C ALA A 450 -31.97 -15.30 -0.90
N GLN A 451 -32.74 -15.92 -0.03
CA GLN A 451 -34.16 -15.67 0.02
C GLN A 451 -34.30 -14.14 0.13
N PRO A 452 -35.13 -13.53 -0.71
CA PRO A 452 -35.43 -12.13 -0.55
C PRO A 452 -36.02 -11.94 0.84
N VAL A 453 -35.24 -11.39 1.75
CA VAL A 453 -35.75 -10.93 3.04
C VAL A 453 -36.64 -9.76 2.71
N ALA A 454 -37.91 -9.95 2.88
CA ALA A 454 -38.91 -8.89 2.79
C ALA A 454 -38.49 -7.75 3.74
N PRO A 455 -38.61 -6.47 3.33
CA PRO A 455 -38.25 -5.37 4.19
C PRO A 455 -39.18 -5.38 5.41
N GLY A 456 -38.58 -5.53 6.60
CA GLY A 456 -39.33 -5.28 7.84
C GLY A 456 -39.41 -6.41 8.86
N VAL A 457 -38.59 -7.46 8.80
CA VAL A 457 -38.50 -8.42 9.90
C VAL A 457 -37.14 -8.24 10.60
N ALA A 458 -37.18 -7.66 11.80
CA ALA A 458 -36.08 -7.74 12.73
C ALA A 458 -35.81 -9.23 13.02
N LEU A 459 -34.69 -9.76 12.59
CA LEU A 459 -34.27 -11.11 12.94
C LEU A 459 -34.13 -11.18 14.46
N ALA A 460 -34.90 -12.06 15.10
CA ALA A 460 -34.69 -12.40 16.48
C ALA A 460 -33.23 -12.90 16.64
N PRO A 461 -32.52 -12.54 17.73
CA PRO A 461 -31.15 -13.01 17.93
C PRO A 461 -31.12 -14.53 17.91
N VAL A 462 -30.38 -15.10 16.97
CA VAL A 462 -30.03 -16.51 17.02
C VAL A 462 -29.15 -16.69 18.27
N GLU A 463 -29.51 -17.59 19.19
CA GLU A 463 -28.63 -17.96 20.30
C GLU A 463 -27.38 -18.64 19.73
N VAL A 464 -26.34 -17.85 19.46
CA VAL A 464 -25.03 -18.35 19.06
C VAL A 464 -24.25 -18.66 20.31
N THR A 465 -23.98 -19.94 20.58
CA THR A 465 -23.15 -20.38 21.71
C THR A 465 -21.68 -20.32 21.30
N GLY A 466 -20.85 -19.63 22.09
CA GLY A 466 -19.40 -19.56 21.83
C GLY A 466 -18.72 -20.91 22.06
N LYS A 467 -17.72 -21.20 21.23
CA LYS A 467 -16.94 -22.44 21.29
C LYS A 467 -16.03 -22.52 22.53
N HIS A 468 -15.40 -21.41 22.90
CA HIS A 468 -14.44 -21.33 24.01
C HIS A 468 -14.88 -20.31 25.05
N PHE A 469 -15.57 -19.24 24.65
CA PHE A 469 -16.05 -18.16 25.53
C PHE A 469 -17.43 -17.67 25.09
N ASP A 470 -18.22 -17.19 26.05
CA ASP A 470 -19.58 -16.70 25.81
C ASP A 470 -19.60 -15.22 25.36
N ARG A 471 -18.58 -14.47 25.76
CA ARG A 471 -18.40 -13.05 25.46
C ARG A 471 -16.95 -12.62 25.54
N VAL A 472 -16.63 -11.50 24.91
CA VAL A 472 -15.28 -10.90 24.93
C VAL A 472 -15.34 -9.46 25.42
N LEU A 473 -14.35 -9.07 26.22
CA LEU A 473 -14.06 -7.68 26.59
C LEU A 473 -12.66 -7.34 26.07
N ILE A 474 -12.57 -6.40 25.12
CA ILE A 474 -11.31 -5.90 24.58
C ILE A 474 -11.00 -4.54 25.19
N ILE A 475 -9.86 -4.44 25.84
CA ILE A 475 -9.33 -3.19 26.42
C ILE A 475 -8.14 -2.79 25.57
N VAL A 476 -8.20 -1.63 24.93
CA VAL A 476 -7.15 -1.14 24.03
C VAL A 476 -6.44 0.04 24.66
N LEU A 477 -5.12 -0.09 24.79
CA LEU A 477 -4.20 0.92 25.26
C LEU A 477 -3.39 1.49 24.08
N GLU A 478 -2.67 2.60 24.26
CA GLU A 478 -2.03 3.39 23.21
C GLU A 478 -0.50 3.37 23.25
N ASN A 479 0.10 3.21 22.06
CA ASN A 479 1.50 3.56 21.71
C ASN A 479 2.59 3.07 22.67
N GLN A 480 2.65 1.77 22.98
CA GLN A 480 3.73 1.24 23.81
C GLN A 480 4.41 0.02 23.20
N ASN A 481 5.74 0.00 23.29
CA ASN A 481 6.54 -1.14 22.87
C ASN A 481 6.35 -2.33 23.80
N TYR A 482 6.34 -3.53 23.24
CA TYR A 482 6.32 -4.78 24.02
C TYR A 482 7.39 -4.79 25.13
N SER A 483 8.62 -4.37 24.80
CA SER A 483 9.73 -4.35 25.75
C SER A 483 9.56 -3.34 26.90
N SER A 484 8.83 -2.25 26.68
CA SER A 484 8.48 -1.27 27.70
C SER A 484 7.38 -1.81 28.60
N ALA A 485 6.32 -2.36 28.02
CA ALA A 485 5.22 -2.96 28.76
C ALA A 485 5.68 -4.13 29.65
N MET A 486 6.55 -5.01 29.17
CA MET A 486 7.10 -6.13 29.96
C MET A 486 8.07 -5.72 31.09
N LYS A 487 8.51 -4.45 31.13
CA LYS A 487 9.26 -3.91 32.29
C LYS A 487 8.36 -3.37 33.39
N ASP A 488 7.10 -3.11 33.10
CA ASP A 488 6.12 -2.71 34.11
C ASP A 488 5.75 -3.93 34.98
N PRO A 489 5.88 -3.84 36.30
CA PRO A 489 5.69 -5.00 37.19
C PRO A 489 4.29 -5.62 37.11
N PHE A 490 3.24 -4.79 36.95
CA PHE A 490 1.86 -5.29 36.91
C PHE A 490 1.57 -5.95 35.54
N LEU A 491 1.98 -5.33 34.41
CA LEU A 491 1.79 -5.93 33.09
C LEU A 491 2.59 -7.23 32.94
N ALA A 492 3.81 -7.30 33.49
CA ALA A 492 4.60 -8.52 33.52
C ALA A 492 3.90 -9.62 34.36
N GLN A 493 3.37 -9.29 35.53
CA GLN A 493 2.57 -10.23 36.34
C GLN A 493 1.30 -10.68 35.60
N LEU A 494 0.62 -9.76 34.90
CA LEU A 494 -0.58 -10.09 34.12
C LEU A 494 -0.25 -11.05 32.99
N ALA A 495 0.89 -10.89 32.34
CA ALA A 495 1.40 -11.78 31.30
C ALA A 495 1.67 -13.21 31.82
N GLU A 496 2.08 -13.38 33.08
CA GLU A 496 2.29 -14.67 33.71
C GLU A 496 0.98 -15.40 34.06
N THR A 497 -0.09 -14.64 34.30
CA THR A 497 -1.40 -15.19 34.70
C THR A 497 -2.29 -15.57 33.51
N GLY A 498 -2.00 -15.06 32.32
CA GLY A 498 -2.75 -15.26 31.08
C GLY A 498 -1.97 -15.94 29.95
N ALA A 499 -2.54 -16.01 28.77
CA ALA A 499 -1.81 -16.31 27.55
C ALA A 499 -1.17 -15.00 27.04
N SER A 500 0.14 -14.91 27.13
CA SER A 500 0.93 -13.74 26.76
C SER A 500 1.57 -13.92 25.39
N PHE A 501 1.46 -12.92 24.51
CA PHE A 501 1.96 -13.00 23.14
C PHE A 501 3.27 -12.24 23.01
N SER A 502 4.40 -12.96 22.94
CA SER A 502 5.71 -12.32 22.79
C SER A 502 6.04 -11.83 21.37
N ASN A 503 5.20 -12.17 20.38
CA ASN A 503 5.36 -11.72 18.99
C ASN A 503 4.03 -11.24 18.38
N PHE A 504 3.22 -10.54 19.17
CA PHE A 504 2.04 -9.88 18.65
C PHE A 504 2.44 -8.55 17.99
N ARG A 505 1.84 -8.24 16.84
CA ARG A 505 2.20 -7.06 16.05
C ARG A 505 0.99 -6.22 15.71
N ALA A 506 1.15 -4.91 15.86
CA ALA A 506 0.24 -3.96 15.24
C ALA A 506 0.31 -4.05 13.71
N LEU A 507 -0.66 -3.49 13.04
CA LEU A 507 -0.74 -3.55 11.57
C LEU A 507 -0.02 -2.38 10.92
N ILE A 508 -0.09 -1.20 11.51
CA ILE A 508 0.36 0.04 10.92
C ILE A 508 0.43 1.18 11.94
N HIS A 509 1.13 2.28 11.57
CA HIS A 509 0.95 3.62 12.13
C HIS A 509 0.13 4.50 11.16
N PRO A 510 -0.67 5.46 11.70
CA PRO A 510 -0.94 5.72 13.11
C PRO A 510 -2.15 4.93 13.65
N SER A 511 -2.45 5.11 14.92
CA SER A 511 -3.43 4.38 15.77
C SER A 511 -4.77 4.07 15.11
N TYR A 512 -5.41 5.05 14.49
CA TYR A 512 -6.81 4.97 14.06
C TYR A 512 -7.11 3.76 13.16
N ALA A 513 -6.21 3.43 12.25
CA ALA A 513 -6.38 2.30 11.35
C ALA A 513 -6.40 0.94 12.11
N ASN A 514 -5.58 0.81 13.17
CA ASN A 514 -5.58 -0.39 14.01
C ASN A 514 -6.90 -0.56 14.77
N TYR A 515 -7.48 0.55 15.27
CA TYR A 515 -8.81 0.54 15.90
C TYR A 515 -9.90 0.07 14.92
N LEU A 516 -9.90 0.57 13.68
CA LEU A 516 -10.84 0.12 12.65
C LEU A 516 -10.68 -1.38 12.36
N ALA A 517 -9.44 -1.85 12.23
CA ALA A 517 -9.14 -3.25 11.96
C ALA A 517 -9.66 -4.21 13.04
N MET A 518 -9.61 -3.80 14.31
CA MET A 518 -10.10 -4.61 15.44
C MET A 518 -11.59 -4.89 15.39
N VAL A 519 -12.38 -4.02 14.76
CA VAL A 519 -13.84 -4.13 14.74
C VAL A 519 -14.43 -4.52 13.39
N SER A 520 -13.61 -4.47 12.32
CA SER A 520 -14.10 -4.64 10.95
C SER A 520 -13.26 -5.57 10.07
N GLY A 521 -12.05 -5.96 10.50
CA GLY A 521 -11.13 -6.74 9.68
C GLY A 521 -10.53 -5.97 8.49
N SER A 522 -10.62 -4.64 8.51
CA SER A 522 -10.08 -3.79 7.44
C SER A 522 -9.49 -2.49 8.00
N LEU A 523 -8.43 -2.02 7.37
CA LEU A 523 -7.89 -0.67 7.62
C LEU A 523 -8.68 0.40 6.83
N PHE A 524 -9.50 0.00 5.88
CA PHE A 524 -10.23 0.88 4.94
C PHE A 524 -9.32 1.94 4.29
N GLY A 525 -8.04 1.62 4.06
CA GLY A 525 -7.06 2.55 3.49
C GLY A 525 -6.65 3.71 4.41
N VAL A 526 -7.10 3.72 5.67
CA VAL A 526 -6.78 4.77 6.65
C VAL A 526 -5.30 4.74 6.99
N ARG A 527 -4.64 5.89 6.82
CA ARG A 527 -3.19 6.10 7.03
C ARG A 527 -2.90 7.32 7.90
N SER A 528 -3.93 7.89 8.52
CA SER A 528 -3.80 9.06 9.39
C SER A 528 -4.80 8.97 10.54
N ASN A 529 -4.62 9.81 11.56
CA ASN A 529 -5.59 9.96 12.64
C ASN A 529 -6.77 10.89 12.29
N ALA A 530 -6.87 11.32 11.02
CA ALA A 530 -8.01 12.10 10.55
C ALA A 530 -9.29 11.26 10.67
N GLN A 531 -10.27 11.83 11.34
CA GLN A 531 -11.54 11.15 11.61
C GLN A 531 -12.39 11.08 10.34
N ILE A 532 -12.80 9.88 9.95
CA ILE A 532 -13.65 9.63 8.79
C ILE A 532 -15.03 9.11 9.17
N THR A 533 -15.94 9.13 8.22
CA THR A 533 -17.19 8.40 8.27
C THR A 533 -17.28 7.50 7.06
N LEU A 534 -17.25 6.20 7.31
CA LEU A 534 -17.35 5.14 6.31
C LEU A 534 -18.79 4.97 5.87
N PRO A 535 -19.07 4.74 4.58
CA PRO A 535 -20.41 4.58 4.05
C PRO A 535 -21.19 3.42 4.68
N ASP A 536 -22.52 3.48 4.60
CA ASP A 536 -23.39 2.36 4.96
C ASP A 536 -23.60 1.46 3.73
N ASP A 537 -22.70 0.53 3.55
CA ASP A 537 -22.76 -0.47 2.48
C ASP A 537 -22.13 -1.81 2.91
N ASN A 538 -22.21 -2.81 2.04
CA ASN A 538 -21.74 -4.16 2.36
C ASN A 538 -20.22 -4.28 2.50
N SER A 539 -19.44 -3.32 2.03
CA SER A 539 -17.98 -3.32 2.16
C SER A 539 -17.50 -2.73 3.48
N HIS A 540 -18.35 -2.00 4.19
CA HIS A 540 -18.04 -1.33 5.46
C HIS A 540 -18.79 -1.97 6.65
N ARG A 541 -18.70 -3.30 6.72
CA ARG A 541 -19.31 -4.09 7.81
C ARG A 541 -18.38 -4.12 9.03
N THR A 542 -19.00 -4.35 10.19
CA THR A 542 -18.31 -4.48 11.47
C THR A 542 -18.82 -5.67 12.25
N ILE A 543 -18.15 -6.03 13.33
CA ILE A 543 -18.63 -7.06 14.27
C ILE A 543 -19.99 -6.70 14.88
N ALA A 544 -20.37 -5.41 14.88
CA ALA A 544 -21.69 -4.93 15.29
C ALA A 544 -22.83 -5.41 14.38
N ASP A 545 -22.53 -5.82 13.15
CA ASP A 545 -23.51 -6.42 12.23
C ASP A 545 -23.74 -7.91 12.51
N LEU A 546 -22.90 -8.53 13.35
CA LEU A 546 -22.89 -9.97 13.58
C LEU A 546 -23.22 -10.37 15.03
N LEU A 547 -22.88 -9.51 15.99
CA LEU A 547 -23.06 -9.77 17.43
C LEU A 547 -23.71 -8.56 18.11
N ASP A 548 -24.39 -8.81 19.21
CA ASP A 548 -24.75 -7.79 20.17
C ASP A 548 -23.49 -7.20 20.81
N TRP A 549 -23.43 -5.89 20.89
CA TRP A 549 -22.21 -5.18 21.22
C TRP A 549 -22.44 -3.91 22.03
N LYS A 550 -21.41 -3.50 22.77
CA LYS A 550 -21.27 -2.17 23.37
C LYS A 550 -19.82 -1.70 23.25
N ASN A 551 -19.62 -0.39 23.03
CA ASN A 551 -18.36 0.29 23.22
C ASN A 551 -18.47 1.21 24.42
N TYR A 552 -17.85 0.86 25.51
CA TYR A 552 -17.76 1.72 26.69
C TYR A 552 -16.60 2.68 26.50
N ALA A 553 -16.90 3.99 26.46
CA ALA A 553 -15.93 5.03 26.15
C ALA A 553 -15.82 6.04 27.29
N GLU A 554 -14.63 6.16 27.87
CA GLU A 554 -14.37 7.12 28.94
C GLU A 554 -14.48 8.56 28.43
N ASP A 555 -15.15 9.38 29.24
CA ASP A 555 -15.39 10.80 28.98
C ASP A 555 -16.10 11.11 27.62
N TYR A 556 -16.76 10.11 27.00
CA TYR A 556 -17.56 10.31 25.80
C TYR A 556 -18.68 11.33 26.10
N PRO A 557 -18.79 12.42 25.33
CA PRO A 557 -19.76 13.47 25.60
C PRO A 557 -21.20 12.99 25.48
N SER A 558 -22.04 13.37 26.46
CA SER A 558 -23.48 13.02 26.47
C SER A 558 -24.28 13.79 25.42
N GLU A 559 -23.82 14.96 25.00
CA GLU A 559 -24.50 15.83 24.03
C GLU A 559 -23.48 16.58 23.14
N PRO A 560 -23.75 16.76 21.83
CA PRO A 560 -24.83 16.10 21.05
C PRO A 560 -24.57 14.62 20.84
N GLN A 561 -25.57 13.84 20.44
CA GLN A 561 -25.46 12.42 20.15
C GLN A 561 -25.85 12.11 18.69
N PRO A 562 -25.07 11.30 17.94
CA PRO A 562 -23.70 10.86 18.31
C PRO A 562 -22.73 12.04 18.30
N PHE A 563 -21.76 12.03 19.23
CA PHE A 563 -20.68 13.01 19.22
C PHE A 563 -19.54 12.53 18.32
N LEU A 564 -19.25 13.26 17.26
CA LEU A 564 -18.33 12.85 16.18
C LEU A 564 -17.01 13.65 16.14
N GLY A 565 -16.65 14.30 17.23
CA GLY A 565 -15.39 15.03 17.39
C GLY A 565 -14.58 14.56 18.59
N ASP A 566 -13.50 15.28 18.90
CA ASP A 566 -12.73 15.12 20.14
C ASP A 566 -13.17 16.16 21.16
N ARG A 567 -13.18 15.82 22.44
CA ARG A 567 -13.51 16.76 23.51
C ARG A 567 -12.82 16.40 24.83
N GLY A 568 -12.01 17.32 25.36
CA GLY A 568 -11.33 17.12 26.63
C GLY A 568 -10.38 15.93 26.59
N LYS A 569 -10.68 14.87 27.33
CA LYS A 569 -9.89 13.65 27.37
C LYS A 569 -10.42 12.55 26.43
N TYR A 570 -11.61 12.73 25.90
CA TYR A 570 -12.21 11.83 24.92
C TYR A 570 -11.65 12.10 23.53
N VAL A 571 -11.24 11.03 22.83
CA VAL A 571 -10.78 11.05 21.44
C VAL A 571 -11.58 10.05 20.62
N ARG A 572 -12.24 10.52 19.56
CA ARG A 572 -13.14 9.71 18.72
C ARG A 572 -12.43 8.53 18.06
N LYS A 573 -11.14 8.67 17.67
CA LYS A 573 -10.37 7.59 17.04
C LYS A 573 -10.30 6.31 17.88
N HIS A 574 -10.43 6.42 19.21
CA HIS A 574 -10.46 5.27 20.12
C HIS A 574 -11.85 4.60 20.19
N VAL A 575 -12.84 5.15 19.52
CA VAL A 575 -14.22 4.63 19.45
C VAL A 575 -14.54 4.27 17.99
N PRO A 576 -13.96 3.19 17.46
CA PRO A 576 -13.95 2.88 16.03
C PRO A 576 -15.35 2.72 15.45
N PHE A 577 -16.31 2.26 16.22
CA PHE A 577 -17.69 2.08 15.79
C PHE A 577 -18.33 3.39 15.30
N LEU A 578 -17.98 4.55 15.86
CA LEU A 578 -18.47 5.85 15.40
C LEU A 578 -17.91 6.26 14.02
N SER A 579 -17.03 5.48 13.45
CA SER A 579 -16.55 5.70 12.08
C SER A 579 -17.51 5.19 10.99
N PHE A 580 -18.55 4.46 11.36
CA PHE A 580 -19.49 3.84 10.41
C PHE A 580 -20.82 4.57 10.40
N ALA A 581 -21.21 5.05 9.20
CA ALA A 581 -22.46 5.81 9.01
C ALA A 581 -23.72 5.05 9.49
N LYS A 582 -23.74 3.74 9.30
CA LYS A 582 -24.82 2.89 9.81
C LYS A 582 -24.94 2.97 11.33
N ILE A 583 -23.82 2.86 12.04
CA ILE A 583 -23.80 2.92 13.50
C ILE A 583 -24.17 4.32 14.01
N GLN A 584 -23.67 5.37 13.36
CA GLN A 584 -24.02 6.75 13.70
C GLN A 584 -25.53 7.00 13.60
N ARG A 585 -26.21 6.35 12.67
CA ARG A 585 -27.65 6.51 12.43
C ARG A 585 -28.52 5.57 13.26
N GLU A 586 -28.13 4.31 13.40
CA GLU A 586 -29.02 3.25 13.89
C GLU A 586 -28.68 2.73 15.28
N SER A 587 -27.43 2.76 15.70
CA SER A 587 -27.00 2.10 16.92
C SER A 587 -25.94 2.85 17.74
N PHE A 588 -25.81 4.15 17.55
CA PHE A 588 -24.88 4.98 18.33
C PHE A 588 -25.08 4.88 19.84
N ALA A 589 -26.29 4.56 20.30
CA ALA A 589 -26.60 4.35 21.71
C ALA A 589 -25.81 3.17 22.36
N ASN A 590 -25.25 2.28 21.55
CA ASN A 590 -24.36 1.23 22.02
C ASN A 590 -22.93 1.74 22.30
N VAL A 591 -22.62 2.99 21.94
CA VAL A 591 -21.46 3.71 22.44
C VAL A 591 -21.85 4.37 23.75
N VAL A 592 -21.41 3.77 24.85
CA VAL A 592 -21.86 4.06 26.21
C VAL A 592 -20.89 5.02 26.89
N PRO A 593 -21.32 6.22 27.32
CA PRO A 593 -20.48 7.11 28.09
C PRO A 593 -20.10 6.50 29.45
N VAL A 594 -18.81 6.55 29.76
CA VAL A 594 -18.25 6.14 31.06
C VAL A 594 -17.59 7.35 31.71
N SER A 595 -18.11 7.76 32.85
CA SER A 595 -17.52 8.85 33.63
C SER A 595 -16.43 8.31 34.56
N THR A 596 -15.19 8.73 34.38
CA THR A 596 -14.08 8.37 35.27
C THR A 596 -14.18 8.98 36.67
N ARG A 597 -15.11 9.94 36.85
CA ARG A 597 -15.36 10.59 38.16
C ARG A 597 -16.45 9.90 38.99
N ASP A 598 -17.20 9.00 38.36
CA ASP A 598 -18.27 8.24 38.99
C ASP A 598 -17.84 6.78 39.17
N PRO A 599 -17.59 6.32 40.41
CA PRO A 599 -17.22 4.94 40.70
C PRO A 599 -18.32 3.93 40.30
N HIS A 600 -19.59 4.39 40.23
CA HIS A 600 -20.73 3.58 39.79
C HIS A 600 -21.18 3.94 38.37
N ASN A 601 -20.22 4.25 37.52
CA ASN A 601 -20.50 4.58 36.12
C ASN A 601 -21.23 3.45 35.40
N ARG A 602 -21.70 3.73 34.18
CA ARG A 602 -22.54 2.81 33.44
C ARG A 602 -21.90 1.44 33.19
N PHE A 603 -20.59 1.35 32.94
CA PHE A 603 -19.89 0.08 32.78
C PHE A 603 -19.94 -0.74 34.09
N VAL A 604 -19.58 -0.14 35.21
CA VAL A 604 -19.61 -0.79 36.53
C VAL A 604 -21.03 -1.26 36.84
N SER A 605 -22.05 -0.43 36.64
CA SER A 605 -23.45 -0.81 36.85
C SER A 605 -23.89 -1.99 35.96
N ASP A 606 -23.57 -1.99 34.67
CA ASP A 606 -23.88 -3.11 33.79
C ASP A 606 -23.18 -4.41 34.25
N VAL A 607 -21.95 -4.33 34.76
CA VAL A 607 -21.19 -5.47 35.30
C VAL A 607 -21.78 -5.95 36.64
N GLU A 608 -22.14 -5.06 37.54
CA GLU A 608 -22.79 -5.40 38.82
C GLU A 608 -24.14 -6.07 38.60
N ASP A 609 -24.96 -5.53 37.70
CA ASP A 609 -26.25 -6.14 37.32
C ASP A 609 -26.07 -7.53 36.76
N PHE A 610 -25.10 -7.73 35.82
CA PHE A 610 -24.76 -9.04 35.30
C PHE A 610 -24.29 -10.01 36.41
N ARG A 611 -23.44 -9.56 37.30
CA ARG A 611 -22.91 -10.37 38.41
C ARG A 611 -24.01 -10.75 39.41
N SER A 612 -25.10 -9.95 39.51
CA SER A 612 -26.26 -10.22 40.37
C SER A 612 -27.18 -11.27 39.76
N ASP A 613 -27.52 -11.14 38.47
CA ASP A 613 -28.37 -12.05 37.73
C ASP A 613 -28.00 -12.06 36.23
N PRO A 614 -27.09 -12.94 35.78
CA PRO A 614 -26.62 -12.99 34.39
C PRO A 614 -27.72 -13.31 33.37
N LYS A 615 -28.78 -13.96 33.78
CA LYS A 615 -29.90 -14.29 32.87
C LYS A 615 -30.82 -13.11 32.64
N LYS A 616 -31.02 -12.31 33.65
CA LYS A 616 -31.89 -11.12 33.57
C LYS A 616 -31.16 -9.91 32.99
N HIS A 617 -29.87 -9.79 33.25
CA HIS A 617 -29.01 -8.68 32.84
C HIS A 617 -27.76 -9.18 32.10
N PRO A 618 -27.92 -9.78 30.89
CA PRO A 618 -26.78 -10.29 30.14
C PRO A 618 -25.87 -9.15 29.67
N LEU A 619 -24.55 -9.34 29.78
CA LEU A 619 -23.59 -8.49 29.08
C LEU A 619 -23.53 -8.87 27.60
N PRO A 620 -23.25 -7.90 26.72
CA PRO A 620 -23.11 -8.15 25.28
C PRO A 620 -22.01 -9.18 24.99
N ARG A 621 -22.15 -9.93 23.90
CA ARG A 621 -21.12 -10.87 23.42
C ARG A 621 -19.85 -10.16 23.02
N TYR A 622 -19.93 -8.93 22.51
CA TYR A 622 -18.77 -8.14 22.15
C TYR A 622 -18.76 -6.82 22.94
N MET A 623 -17.75 -6.64 23.76
CA MET A 623 -17.51 -5.42 24.52
C MET A 623 -16.17 -4.83 24.15
N PHE A 624 -16.14 -3.56 23.83
CA PHE A 624 -14.94 -2.80 23.54
C PHE A 624 -14.83 -1.67 24.57
N TYR A 625 -13.68 -1.57 25.22
CA TYR A 625 -13.45 -0.54 26.23
C TYR A 625 -12.37 0.42 25.75
N SER A 626 -12.70 1.70 25.67
CA SER A 626 -11.86 2.79 25.21
C SER A 626 -11.50 3.70 26.39
N PRO A 627 -10.32 3.54 27.03
CA PRO A 627 -9.84 4.51 28.01
C PRO A 627 -9.70 5.91 27.42
N ASN A 628 -9.74 6.94 28.23
CA ASN A 628 -9.44 8.30 27.81
C ASN A 628 -7.92 8.51 27.66
N VAL A 629 -7.49 9.63 27.06
CA VAL A 629 -6.05 9.94 26.81
C VAL A 629 -5.20 10.10 28.09
N ASP A 630 -5.78 10.14 29.26
CA ASP A 630 -5.06 10.12 30.52
C ASP A 630 -4.73 8.70 30.97
N ASP A 631 -5.54 7.71 30.59
CA ASP A 631 -5.53 6.35 31.10
C ASP A 631 -5.16 5.32 30.00
N ASP A 632 -5.01 5.76 28.72
CA ASP A 632 -4.72 4.93 27.57
C ASP A 632 -3.24 4.45 27.45
N GLY A 633 -2.31 5.12 28.09
CA GLY A 633 -0.89 4.72 28.09
C GLY A 633 0.00 5.53 27.15
N HIS A 634 -0.57 6.43 26.35
CA HIS A 634 0.23 7.30 25.47
C HIS A 634 1.16 8.20 26.27
N ASP A 635 2.46 8.14 25.97
CA ASP A 635 3.45 8.94 26.66
C ASP A 635 3.42 10.40 26.20
N PRO A 636 3.40 11.36 27.15
CA PRO A 636 3.68 12.76 26.80
C PRO A 636 5.07 12.89 26.20
N VAL A 637 5.22 13.65 25.12
CA VAL A 637 6.48 13.84 24.37
C VAL A 637 7.68 14.19 25.24
N LEU A 638 7.46 14.90 26.36
CA LEU A 638 8.52 15.32 27.29
C LEU A 638 8.65 14.44 28.56
N GLN A 639 7.87 13.37 28.69
CA GLN A 639 7.86 12.52 29.90
C GLN A 639 7.67 11.03 29.53
N PRO A 640 8.67 10.40 28.88
CA PRO A 640 8.60 8.99 28.50
C PRO A 640 8.38 8.06 29.72
N GLY A 641 7.54 7.03 29.58
CA GLY A 641 7.20 6.04 30.59
C GLY A 641 6.18 6.50 31.62
N ARG A 642 5.68 7.74 31.55
CA ARG A 642 4.64 8.24 32.43
C ARG A 642 3.25 7.73 32.07
N GLY A 643 2.94 7.70 30.79
CA GLY A 643 1.67 7.19 30.26
C GLY A 643 1.50 5.71 30.58
N LEU A 644 2.51 4.90 30.27
CA LEU A 644 2.52 3.47 30.59
C LEU A 644 2.28 3.19 32.08
N LYS A 645 2.98 3.88 32.99
CA LYS A 645 2.81 3.69 34.42
C LYS A 645 1.41 4.06 34.89
N LYS A 646 0.80 5.09 34.29
CA LYS A 646 -0.55 5.52 34.61
C LYS A 646 -1.58 4.50 34.11
N ALA A 647 -1.47 4.05 32.85
CA ALA A 647 -2.31 3.02 32.28
C ALA A 647 -2.22 1.69 33.03
N SER A 648 -1.01 1.28 33.44
CA SER A 648 -0.79 0.09 34.27
C SER A 648 -1.54 0.17 35.58
N SER A 649 -1.43 1.32 36.29
CA SER A 649 -2.14 1.55 37.54
C SER A 649 -3.65 1.59 37.37
N TRP A 650 -4.13 2.25 36.30
CA TRP A 650 -5.54 2.30 35.94
C TRP A 650 -6.07 0.88 35.61
N LEU A 651 -5.38 0.12 34.79
CA LEU A 651 -5.77 -1.24 34.42
C LEU A 651 -5.82 -2.20 35.63
N ASN A 652 -4.88 -2.07 36.55
CA ASN A 652 -4.89 -2.84 37.79
C ASN A 652 -6.16 -2.58 38.60
N ASN A 653 -6.52 -1.31 38.79
CA ASN A 653 -7.76 -0.94 39.47
C ASN A 653 -9.00 -1.40 38.68
N PHE A 654 -8.99 -1.25 37.36
CA PHE A 654 -10.08 -1.68 36.49
C PHE A 654 -10.37 -3.18 36.62
N LEU A 655 -9.33 -4.03 36.55
CA LEU A 655 -9.48 -5.47 36.67
C LEU A 655 -9.79 -5.93 38.10
N LYS A 656 -9.50 -5.11 39.11
CA LYS A 656 -9.84 -5.40 40.48
C LYS A 656 -11.24 -4.95 40.87
N ASP A 657 -11.61 -3.74 40.45
CA ASP A 657 -12.80 -3.06 41.02
C ASP A 657 -13.96 -3.01 39.97
N SER A 658 -13.67 -2.78 38.70
CA SER A 658 -14.69 -2.62 37.64
C SER A 658 -15.05 -3.94 36.95
N PHE A 659 -14.07 -4.81 36.67
CA PHE A 659 -14.28 -6.11 36.04
C PHE A 659 -13.45 -7.21 36.67
N PRO A 660 -13.74 -7.64 37.90
CA PRO A 660 -13.01 -8.74 38.55
C PRO A 660 -13.13 -10.06 37.76
N LEU A 661 -11.99 -10.69 37.54
CA LEU A 661 -11.90 -12.02 36.88
C LEU A 661 -12.15 -13.13 37.92
N ASP A 662 -13.40 -13.43 38.20
CA ASP A 662 -13.83 -14.41 39.19
C ASP A 662 -14.94 -15.36 38.67
N GLU A 663 -15.51 -16.17 39.55
CA GLU A 663 -16.57 -17.12 39.21
C GLU A 663 -17.82 -16.47 38.59
N LYS A 664 -18.12 -15.18 38.93
CA LYS A 664 -19.28 -14.46 38.44
C LYS A 664 -19.08 -13.87 37.01
N THR A 665 -17.83 -13.75 36.59
CA THR A 665 -17.48 -13.27 35.24
C THR A 665 -16.96 -14.41 34.34
N LYS A 666 -17.14 -15.68 34.78
CA LYS A 666 -16.85 -16.85 33.95
C LYS A 666 -17.48 -16.77 32.56
N GLY A 667 -16.83 -17.34 31.57
CA GLY A 667 -17.25 -17.29 30.17
C GLY A 667 -16.86 -16.00 29.47
N THR A 668 -16.22 -15.02 30.16
CA THR A 668 -15.71 -13.81 29.51
C THR A 668 -14.23 -13.95 29.19
N LEU A 669 -13.87 -13.84 27.92
CA LEU A 669 -12.50 -13.62 27.47
C LEU A 669 -12.17 -12.13 27.64
N VAL A 670 -11.14 -11.79 28.42
CA VAL A 670 -10.63 -10.42 28.51
C VAL A 670 -9.34 -10.35 27.72
N ILE A 671 -9.27 -9.42 26.78
CA ILE A 671 -8.11 -9.12 25.96
C ILE A 671 -7.59 -7.73 26.32
N VAL A 672 -6.35 -7.66 26.78
CA VAL A 672 -5.65 -6.40 26.96
C VAL A 672 -4.59 -6.30 25.86
N THR A 673 -4.63 -5.25 25.07
CA THR A 673 -3.70 -5.03 23.96
C THR A 673 -3.38 -3.54 23.83
N PHE A 674 -2.26 -3.23 23.18
CA PHE A 674 -2.00 -1.89 22.66
C PHE A 674 -2.41 -1.82 21.20
N ASP A 675 -2.75 -0.64 20.70
CA ASP A 675 -3.15 -0.41 19.32
C ASP A 675 -1.96 -0.50 18.36
N GLU A 676 -0.85 0.17 18.74
CA GLU A 676 0.41 0.19 18.01
C GLU A 676 1.61 0.33 18.95
N SER A 677 2.82 0.17 18.41
CA SER A 677 4.07 0.41 19.13
C SER A 677 4.42 1.92 19.18
N GLU A 678 5.48 2.31 19.85
CA GLU A 678 6.03 3.66 19.70
C GLU A 678 6.56 3.87 18.28
N TYR A 679 6.45 5.08 17.75
CA TYR A 679 6.74 5.47 16.38
C TYR A 679 8.10 5.02 15.81
N PHE A 680 9.10 4.78 16.67
CA PHE A 680 10.44 4.36 16.24
C PHE A 680 10.69 2.85 16.38
N GLU A 681 9.71 2.06 16.82
CA GLU A 681 9.84 0.61 16.91
C GLU A 681 9.66 -0.05 15.52
N LYS A 682 10.72 -0.68 15.02
CA LYS A 682 10.75 -1.23 13.66
C LYS A 682 9.94 -2.53 13.47
N THR A 683 9.60 -3.19 14.56
CA THR A 683 8.97 -4.52 14.51
C THR A 683 7.47 -4.49 14.73
N GLU A 684 6.90 -3.33 15.04
CA GLU A 684 5.48 -3.14 15.42
C GLU A 684 5.03 -4.11 16.53
N ARG A 685 5.96 -4.52 17.39
CA ARG A 685 5.69 -5.50 18.43
C ARG A 685 5.08 -4.85 19.66
N ILE A 686 3.85 -5.28 19.98
CA ILE A 686 3.05 -4.73 21.07
C ILE A 686 2.74 -5.80 22.13
N TYR A 687 2.42 -5.35 23.33
CA TYR A 687 1.94 -6.21 24.40
C TYR A 687 0.49 -6.62 24.14
N THR A 688 0.22 -7.91 24.24
CA THR A 688 -1.13 -8.47 24.19
C THR A 688 -1.21 -9.65 25.13
N VAL A 689 -2.28 -9.74 25.93
CA VAL A 689 -2.55 -10.86 26.84
C VAL A 689 -4.03 -11.23 26.81
N PHE A 690 -4.31 -12.52 26.79
CA PHE A 690 -5.65 -13.08 26.93
C PHE A 690 -5.82 -13.60 28.36
N LEU A 691 -6.94 -13.27 28.98
CA LEU A 691 -7.27 -13.59 30.36
C LEU A 691 -8.67 -14.22 30.43
N GLY A 692 -8.91 -15.05 31.43
CA GLY A 692 -10.21 -15.68 31.65
C GLY A 692 -10.09 -17.14 32.07
N ASN A 693 -11.17 -17.70 32.60
CA ASN A 693 -11.18 -19.08 33.11
C ASN A 693 -10.91 -20.13 32.03
N MET A 694 -11.23 -19.84 30.74
CA MET A 694 -11.00 -20.71 29.60
C MET A 694 -9.57 -20.61 29.05
N VAL A 695 -8.79 -19.62 29.49
CA VAL A 695 -7.44 -19.38 28.96
C VAL A 695 -6.41 -20.20 29.72
N LYS A 696 -5.54 -20.88 28.98
CA LYS A 696 -4.36 -21.56 29.52
C LYS A 696 -3.21 -20.56 29.63
N PRO A 697 -2.69 -20.29 30.84
CA PRO A 697 -1.52 -19.41 30.99
C PRO A 697 -0.30 -19.95 30.25
N GLY A 698 0.48 -19.04 29.67
CA GLY A 698 1.73 -19.38 29.00
C GLY A 698 2.11 -18.38 27.90
N GLU A 699 3.36 -18.46 27.47
CA GLU A 699 3.89 -17.62 26.41
C GLU A 699 3.54 -18.20 25.02
N ILE A 700 3.04 -17.34 24.14
CA ILE A 700 2.74 -17.64 22.73
C ILE A 700 3.74 -16.88 21.87
N THR A 701 4.61 -17.63 21.19
CA THR A 701 5.69 -17.07 20.35
C THR A 701 5.30 -16.91 18.89
N LYS A 702 4.18 -17.53 18.46
CA LYS A 702 3.65 -17.40 17.11
C LYS A 702 3.22 -15.94 16.84
N THR A 703 3.47 -15.47 15.63
CA THR A 703 3.06 -14.12 15.22
C THR A 703 1.55 -14.06 15.02
N TYR A 704 0.92 -13.09 15.70
CA TYR A 704 -0.48 -12.73 15.53
C TYR A 704 -0.62 -11.21 15.41
N THR A 705 -1.79 -10.75 14.95
CA THR A 705 -2.14 -9.33 14.77
C THR A 705 -3.55 -9.05 15.25
N HIS A 706 -3.99 -7.80 15.19
CA HIS A 706 -5.37 -7.41 15.47
C HIS A 706 -6.39 -8.18 14.62
N TYR A 707 -6.07 -8.49 13.35
CA TYR A 707 -6.89 -9.34 12.51
C TYR A 707 -7.04 -10.76 13.08
N SER A 708 -5.98 -11.31 13.66
CA SER A 708 -6.04 -12.63 14.29
C SER A 708 -6.98 -12.66 15.50
N VAL A 709 -7.06 -11.56 16.25
CA VAL A 709 -8.01 -11.40 17.36
C VAL A 709 -9.44 -11.43 16.85
N LEU A 710 -9.76 -10.58 15.85
CA LEU A 710 -11.10 -10.54 15.26
C LEU A 710 -11.48 -11.91 14.68
N ARG A 711 -10.58 -12.56 13.93
CA ARG A 711 -10.77 -13.91 13.39
C ARG A 711 -11.05 -14.95 14.50
N THR A 712 -10.38 -14.83 15.64
CA THR A 712 -10.60 -15.72 16.79
C THR A 712 -12.01 -15.55 17.36
N ILE A 713 -12.50 -14.32 17.41
CA ILE A 713 -13.87 -14.02 17.89
C ILE A 713 -14.90 -14.56 16.89
N GLU A 714 -14.69 -14.37 15.61
CA GLU A 714 -15.55 -14.90 14.55
C GLU A 714 -15.62 -16.43 14.60
N ASP A 715 -14.46 -17.10 14.65
CA ASP A 715 -14.40 -18.56 14.76
C ASP A 715 -15.06 -19.09 16.04
N ASN A 716 -14.92 -18.37 17.17
CA ASN A 716 -15.55 -18.75 18.43
C ASN A 716 -17.07 -18.77 18.32
N PHE A 717 -17.65 -17.83 17.59
CA PHE A 717 -19.09 -17.72 17.42
C PHE A 717 -19.63 -18.33 16.11
N GLY A 718 -18.77 -19.00 15.32
CA GLY A 718 -19.15 -19.62 14.06
C GLY A 718 -19.56 -18.61 12.99
N LEU A 719 -18.98 -17.42 13.02
CA LEU A 719 -19.27 -16.32 12.10
C LEU A 719 -18.35 -16.38 10.88
N LEU A 720 -18.84 -15.85 9.76
CA LEU A 720 -18.01 -15.63 8.59
C LEU A 720 -17.17 -14.35 8.79
N PRO A 721 -15.93 -14.31 8.24
CA PRO A 721 -15.10 -13.13 8.27
C PRO A 721 -15.81 -11.90 7.67
N LEU A 722 -15.50 -10.74 8.22
CA LEU A 722 -16.08 -9.47 7.79
C LEU A 722 -15.43 -8.91 6.55
N ASN A 723 -14.10 -8.99 6.47
CA ASN A 723 -13.30 -8.39 5.42
C ASN A 723 -12.05 -9.23 5.08
N SER A 724 -11.20 -8.70 4.22
CA SER A 724 -10.02 -9.43 3.73
C SER A 724 -8.93 -9.62 4.79
N GLY A 725 -8.81 -8.69 5.74
CA GLY A 725 -7.76 -8.75 6.77
C GLY A 725 -7.98 -9.90 7.75
N ASP A 726 -9.19 -10.05 8.26
CA ASP A 726 -9.59 -11.12 9.19
C ASP A 726 -9.74 -12.47 8.47
N SER A 727 -10.25 -12.50 7.22
CA SER A 727 -10.39 -13.73 6.43
C SER A 727 -9.03 -14.37 6.10
N ASN A 728 -7.99 -13.58 5.94
CA ASN A 728 -6.62 -14.03 5.68
C ASN A 728 -5.80 -14.27 6.96
N ALA A 729 -6.33 -13.88 8.13
CA ALA A 729 -5.65 -14.05 9.39
C ALA A 729 -5.87 -15.46 9.98
N GLU A 730 -4.85 -16.01 10.59
CA GLU A 730 -5.00 -17.22 11.38
C GLU A 730 -5.63 -16.88 12.74
N PRO A 731 -6.64 -17.65 13.19
CA PRO A 731 -7.17 -17.49 14.53
C PRO A 731 -6.14 -17.90 15.58
N VAL A 732 -6.24 -17.33 16.76
CA VAL A 732 -5.38 -17.70 17.90
C VAL A 732 -5.71 -19.11 18.37
N THR A 733 -4.70 -19.96 18.40
CA THR A 733 -4.81 -21.37 18.80
C THR A 733 -3.82 -21.70 19.93
N GLY A 734 -4.06 -22.80 20.64
CA GLY A 734 -3.16 -23.28 21.70
C GLY A 734 -3.26 -22.54 23.03
N VAL A 735 -4.20 -21.58 23.15
CA VAL A 735 -4.44 -20.79 24.37
C VAL A 735 -5.63 -21.27 25.19
N TRP A 736 -6.38 -22.23 24.69
CA TRP A 736 -7.60 -22.73 25.32
C TRP A 736 -7.34 -23.93 26.23
N LYS A 737 -8.03 -23.98 27.38
CA LYS A 737 -8.03 -25.14 28.30
C LYS A 737 -8.84 -26.30 27.77
#